data_05b6e8fee366e6231cf3967017227cb7
#
_entry.id   05b6e8fee366e6231cf3967017227cb7
#
_cell.length_a   1.000
_cell.length_b   1.000
_cell.length_c   1.000
_cell.angle_alpha   90.00
_cell.angle_beta   90.00
_cell.angle_gamma   90.00
#
_symmetry.space_group_name_H-M   'P 1'
#
loop_
_entity.id
_entity.type
_entity.pdbx_description
1 polymer ?
#
loop_
_entity_poly.entity_id
_entity_poly.type
_entity_poly.pdbx_seq_one_letter_code
_entity_poly.pdbx_strand_id
1 'polypeptide(L)'
;MLKDHKALELDKILLQLANETTCPDAAELAQKIEPDTDIRHVGRLLQETDDAFVLMAKYGAPSFYGMTNVTNALRRAEAGGVLNLAELLSVAATLRAIRSVSDWRKKSESVKTALDYRFETLQPNKFIEDRISMTVVSEEEVADTASVALAAIRRKIRAASLRVREQLDKMIRSQTYQKYLQEAIVTQRGGRYVVPVKAEFRNEVKGLIHDSSGSGATVFIEPIGVVEANNEIRVLRSDEKDEIDRILTELSREIGEFADGIIQSYRAAVELNLIFAKGQLAYKMKATVPKLNQEGRIAIKSARHPLIDKNKVVPTDLYLGSDFDALIVTGPNTGGKTVSLKTAGLLTLMTMCGLMIPAADGSEVSIFDHVLADIGDEQSIEQSLSTFSAHMTNIIRILNIADDKSLILIDELGAGTDPVEGAALAISIIEAMRTKGTRVMATTHYAELKAYAIQTVGVENACCEFDVATLRPTYRLLIGVPGRSNAFAISARLGMPANIVEHAKELVSDESTMFEEVVSRLEESRRKMEDERESAEQLRLKAQNMEKEAEALRDRAEKDAKHEIERARMEAAELVQKTRREAQSLLDELEDLRRNKQKLLTAEQKARLKAGIRDMEKASDPVHERRIDEDYVLPRPLQVGDTVLIYDIDKIATVLDVPKNGDQILVQVGIIKTRVPLKNLRLTDQKPKEKKKAAGGHRTVTKKMDSAPARNEVDVRGMNLEEALMEVDAFIDHALMHNLNMLTIIHGKGTGILRNGIQQHLRRHKAVKSFRLGVYGEGESGVTIVELK
;
A
#
# COMPACT_ATOMS: atom_id res chain seq x y z
N MET A 1 10.19 -17.14 -27.83
CA MET A 1 9.75 -16.09 -26.89
C MET A 1 8.45 -16.45 -26.18
N LEU A 2 7.29 -16.65 -26.84
CA LEU A 2 6.04 -17.01 -26.13
C LEU A 2 6.14 -18.23 -25.21
N LYS A 3 6.90 -19.26 -25.62
CA LYS A 3 7.14 -20.47 -24.81
C LYS A 3 7.92 -20.13 -23.53
N ASP A 4 8.95 -19.30 -23.65
CA ASP A 4 9.81 -18.90 -22.54
C ASP A 4 9.05 -18.01 -21.53
N HIS A 5 8.25 -17.06 -22.03
CA HIS A 5 7.40 -16.21 -21.20
C HIS A 5 6.37 -17.00 -20.39
N LYS A 6 5.80 -18.07 -20.99
CA LYS A 6 4.87 -18.98 -20.33
C LYS A 6 5.56 -19.86 -19.29
N ALA A 7 6.78 -20.34 -19.58
CA ALA A 7 7.59 -21.08 -18.60
C ALA A 7 7.92 -20.24 -17.36
N LEU A 8 8.07 -18.93 -17.54
CA LEU A 8 8.28 -17.93 -16.48
C LEU A 8 6.97 -17.40 -15.86
N GLU A 9 5.81 -17.89 -16.29
CA GLU A 9 4.48 -17.59 -15.74
C GLU A 9 4.03 -16.12 -15.91
N LEU A 10 4.56 -15.42 -16.92
CA LEU A 10 4.15 -14.04 -17.23
C LEU A 10 2.65 -13.97 -17.57
N ASP A 11 2.12 -14.98 -18.26
CA ASP A 11 0.69 -15.11 -18.60
C ASP A 11 -0.22 -15.03 -17.35
N LYS A 12 0.21 -15.60 -16.24
CA LYS A 12 -0.53 -15.53 -14.98
C LYS A 12 -0.54 -14.12 -14.38
N ILE A 13 0.56 -13.38 -14.53
CA ILE A 13 0.63 -11.96 -14.09
C ILE A 13 -0.26 -11.08 -14.98
N LEU A 14 -0.23 -11.29 -16.29
CA LEU A 14 -1.08 -10.56 -17.21
C LEU A 14 -2.56 -10.87 -16.98
N LEU A 15 -2.90 -12.10 -16.60
CA LEU A 15 -4.26 -12.44 -16.18
C LEU A 15 -4.65 -11.74 -14.86
N GLN A 16 -3.75 -11.67 -13.89
CA GLN A 16 -3.99 -10.87 -12.68
C GLN A 16 -4.20 -9.39 -13.02
N LEU A 17 -3.40 -8.84 -13.94
CA LEU A 17 -3.56 -7.47 -14.42
C LEU A 17 -4.92 -7.26 -15.09
N ALA A 18 -5.35 -8.19 -15.95
CA ALA A 18 -6.66 -8.13 -16.60
C ALA A 18 -7.82 -8.12 -15.58
N ASN A 19 -7.68 -8.84 -14.48
CA ASN A 19 -8.67 -8.85 -13.39
C ASN A 19 -8.70 -7.53 -12.58
N GLU A 20 -7.70 -6.68 -12.70
CA GLU A 20 -7.70 -5.32 -12.10
C GLU A 20 -8.36 -4.28 -13.01
N THR A 21 -8.60 -4.59 -14.26
CA THR A 21 -9.33 -3.70 -15.18
C THR A 21 -10.83 -3.78 -14.95
N THR A 22 -11.56 -2.73 -15.32
CA THR A 22 -13.02 -2.67 -15.17
C THR A 22 -13.75 -2.69 -16.51
N CYS A 23 -13.01 -2.61 -17.61
CA CYS A 23 -13.53 -2.56 -18.98
C CYS A 23 -12.98 -3.76 -19.77
N PRO A 24 -13.82 -4.48 -20.55
CA PRO A 24 -13.39 -5.68 -21.27
C PRO A 24 -12.23 -5.43 -22.25
N ASP A 25 -12.24 -4.32 -22.98
CA ASP A 25 -11.18 -3.99 -23.93
C ASP A 25 -9.83 -3.75 -23.21
N ALA A 26 -9.84 -3.14 -22.02
CA ALA A 26 -8.63 -2.99 -21.22
C ALA A 26 -8.12 -4.34 -20.69
N ALA A 27 -9.01 -5.26 -20.34
CA ALA A 27 -8.66 -6.62 -19.94
C ALA A 27 -8.03 -7.40 -21.11
N GLU A 28 -8.54 -7.22 -22.32
CA GLU A 28 -7.97 -7.82 -23.53
C GLU A 28 -6.58 -7.22 -23.85
N LEU A 29 -6.43 -5.91 -23.74
CA LEU A 29 -5.13 -5.25 -23.90
C LEU A 29 -4.12 -5.72 -22.85
N ALA A 30 -4.54 -5.90 -21.60
CA ALA A 30 -3.69 -6.39 -20.51
C ALA A 30 -3.08 -7.77 -20.84
N GLN A 31 -3.88 -8.68 -21.41
CA GLN A 31 -3.44 -10.02 -21.79
C GLN A 31 -2.55 -10.05 -23.02
N LYS A 32 -2.59 -9.00 -23.86
CA LYS A 32 -1.79 -8.88 -25.07
C LYS A 32 -0.48 -8.10 -24.87
N ILE A 33 -0.17 -7.68 -23.64
CA ILE A 33 1.11 -7.02 -23.36
C ILE A 33 2.25 -7.97 -23.63
N GLU A 34 3.23 -7.50 -24.37
CA GLU A 34 4.48 -8.18 -24.63
C GLU A 34 5.66 -7.40 -24.03
N PRO A 35 6.72 -8.07 -23.58
CA PRO A 35 7.95 -7.40 -23.12
C PRO A 35 8.58 -6.58 -24.25
N ASP A 36 8.96 -5.35 -23.94
CA ASP A 36 9.61 -4.44 -24.89
C ASP A 36 11.12 -4.35 -24.63
N THR A 37 11.90 -4.19 -25.68
CA THR A 37 13.37 -4.12 -25.65
C THR A 37 13.91 -2.69 -25.76
N ASP A 38 13.08 -1.70 -26.04
CA ASP A 38 13.48 -0.28 -26.02
C ASP A 38 13.41 0.28 -24.59
N ILE A 39 14.57 0.48 -23.97
CA ILE A 39 14.69 1.03 -22.61
C ILE A 39 13.94 2.36 -22.43
N ARG A 40 13.87 3.21 -23.46
CA ARG A 40 13.17 4.50 -23.40
C ARG A 40 11.66 4.30 -23.36
N HIS A 41 11.18 3.32 -24.15
CA HIS A 41 9.76 2.97 -24.13
C HIS A 41 9.37 2.31 -22.82
N VAL A 42 10.13 1.32 -22.34
CA VAL A 42 9.92 0.68 -21.03
C VAL A 42 9.97 1.71 -19.91
N GLY A 43 10.95 2.63 -19.93
CA GLY A 43 11.04 3.71 -18.93
C GLY A 43 9.80 4.60 -18.89
N ARG A 44 9.21 4.93 -20.06
CA ARG A 44 7.98 5.67 -20.14
C ARG A 44 6.79 4.89 -19.58
N LEU A 45 6.66 3.61 -19.94
CA LEU A 45 5.59 2.75 -19.43
C LEU A 45 5.66 2.61 -17.90
N LEU A 46 6.86 2.47 -17.34
CA LEU A 46 7.06 2.43 -15.89
C LEU A 46 6.71 3.77 -15.23
N GLN A 47 7.10 4.89 -15.84
CA GLN A 47 6.75 6.23 -15.34
C GLN A 47 5.22 6.44 -15.35
N GLU A 48 4.53 6.03 -16.41
CA GLU A 48 3.07 6.09 -16.48
C GLU A 48 2.41 5.24 -15.37
N THR A 49 2.98 4.06 -15.09
CA THR A 49 2.51 3.17 -14.01
C THR A 49 2.75 3.80 -12.64
N ASP A 50 3.91 4.40 -12.41
CA ASP A 50 4.26 5.07 -11.16
C ASP A 50 3.39 6.31 -10.93
N ASP A 51 3.19 7.13 -11.96
CA ASP A 51 2.30 8.28 -11.89
C ASP A 51 0.87 7.89 -11.53
N ALA A 52 0.35 6.80 -12.13
CA ALA A 52 -0.96 6.26 -11.76
C ALA A 52 -0.98 5.77 -10.31
N PHE A 53 0.07 5.07 -9.86
CA PHE A 53 0.22 4.61 -8.48
C PHE A 53 0.21 5.79 -7.49
N VAL A 54 0.99 6.84 -7.76
CA VAL A 54 1.07 8.05 -6.92
C VAL A 54 -0.27 8.80 -6.90
N LEU A 55 -0.92 8.93 -8.06
CA LEU A 55 -2.24 9.57 -8.14
C LEU A 55 -3.29 8.81 -7.34
N MET A 56 -3.32 7.48 -7.44
CA MET A 56 -4.23 6.65 -6.65
C MET A 56 -3.97 6.74 -5.15
N ALA A 57 -2.70 6.77 -4.74
CA ALA A 57 -2.35 6.89 -3.33
C ALA A 57 -2.83 8.22 -2.72
N LYS A 58 -2.86 9.32 -3.50
CA LYS A 58 -3.26 10.65 -3.05
C LYS A 58 -4.76 10.93 -3.17
N TYR A 59 -5.40 10.46 -4.23
CA TYR A 59 -6.75 10.87 -4.61
C TYR A 59 -7.75 9.72 -4.75
N GLY A 60 -7.31 8.48 -4.50
CA GLY A 60 -8.09 7.27 -4.78
C GLY A 60 -8.11 6.93 -6.28
N ALA A 61 -8.57 5.74 -6.64
CA ALA A 61 -8.65 5.31 -8.03
C ALA A 61 -9.81 6.00 -8.78
N PRO A 62 -9.63 6.40 -10.05
CA PRO A 62 -10.74 6.85 -10.89
C PRO A 62 -11.68 5.68 -11.22
N SER A 63 -12.97 5.98 -11.46
CA SER A 63 -13.95 4.96 -11.80
C SER A 63 -14.17 4.89 -13.30
N PHE A 64 -13.91 3.73 -13.88
CA PHE A 64 -14.21 3.40 -15.29
C PHE A 64 -15.44 2.50 -15.42
N TYR A 65 -16.25 2.40 -14.38
CA TYR A 65 -17.42 1.53 -14.35
C TYR A 65 -18.44 1.90 -15.42
N GLY A 66 -18.96 0.89 -16.10
CA GLY A 66 -19.98 1.04 -17.15
C GLY A 66 -19.41 1.32 -18.56
N MET A 67 -18.09 1.35 -18.73
CA MET A 67 -17.48 1.44 -20.06
C MET A 67 -17.64 0.13 -20.84
N THR A 68 -18.17 0.23 -22.03
CA THR A 68 -18.28 -0.87 -23.00
C THR A 68 -17.84 -0.40 -24.37
N ASN A 69 -17.48 -1.33 -25.25
CA ASN A 69 -17.08 -0.97 -26.62
C ASN A 69 -18.27 -0.50 -27.44
N VAL A 70 -18.34 0.80 -27.64
CA VAL A 70 -19.37 1.48 -28.42
C VAL A 70 -18.94 1.87 -29.84
N THR A 71 -17.69 1.49 -30.22
CA THR A 71 -17.08 1.93 -31.49
C THR A 71 -17.91 1.56 -32.71
N ASN A 72 -18.39 0.31 -32.78
CA ASN A 72 -19.18 -0.17 -33.93
C ASN A 72 -20.54 0.51 -33.99
N ALA A 73 -21.19 0.73 -32.85
CA ALA A 73 -22.45 1.45 -32.77
C ALA A 73 -22.27 2.91 -33.25
N LEU A 74 -21.24 3.60 -32.76
CA LEU A 74 -20.94 4.98 -33.16
C LEU A 74 -20.62 5.09 -34.65
N ARG A 75 -19.80 4.19 -35.20
CA ARG A 75 -19.52 4.17 -36.65
C ARG A 75 -20.75 3.93 -37.49
N ARG A 76 -21.68 3.10 -37.03
CA ARG A 76 -22.96 2.89 -37.70
C ARG A 76 -23.85 4.14 -37.63
N ALA A 77 -23.90 4.82 -36.49
CA ALA A 77 -24.64 6.07 -36.34
C ALA A 77 -24.06 7.18 -37.24
N GLU A 78 -22.75 7.31 -37.31
CA GLU A 78 -22.05 8.24 -38.22
C GLU A 78 -22.40 7.98 -39.70
N ALA A 79 -22.54 6.71 -40.09
CA ALA A 79 -22.96 6.30 -41.42
C ALA A 79 -24.48 6.45 -41.68
N GLY A 80 -25.23 7.01 -40.73
CA GLY A 80 -26.68 7.24 -40.85
C GLY A 80 -27.55 6.05 -40.41
N GLY A 81 -26.95 5.02 -39.74
CA GLY A 81 -27.70 3.91 -39.19
C GLY A 81 -28.34 4.25 -37.84
N VAL A 82 -29.44 3.56 -37.52
CA VAL A 82 -30.16 3.76 -36.24
C VAL A 82 -29.62 2.85 -35.14
N LEU A 83 -29.42 3.40 -33.96
CA LEU A 83 -29.02 2.69 -32.75
C LEU A 83 -30.24 2.16 -32.01
N ASN A 84 -30.17 0.95 -31.47
CA ASN A 84 -31.18 0.42 -30.59
C ASN A 84 -31.02 0.97 -29.15
N LEU A 85 -32.01 0.68 -28.28
CA LEU A 85 -32.05 1.20 -26.92
C LEU A 85 -30.84 0.73 -26.06
N ALA A 86 -30.42 -0.53 -26.19
CA ALA A 86 -29.28 -1.06 -25.46
C ALA A 86 -27.97 -0.39 -25.87
N GLU A 87 -27.77 -0.13 -27.17
CA GLU A 87 -26.62 0.59 -27.70
C GLU A 87 -26.59 2.05 -27.21
N LEU A 88 -27.74 2.71 -27.20
CA LEU A 88 -27.85 4.08 -26.66
C LEU A 88 -27.49 4.15 -25.19
N LEU A 89 -28.01 3.21 -24.39
CA LEU A 89 -27.65 3.13 -22.96
C LEU A 89 -26.16 2.86 -22.76
N SER A 90 -25.57 2.01 -23.60
CA SER A 90 -24.12 1.72 -23.57
C SER A 90 -23.29 2.97 -23.91
N VAL A 91 -23.71 3.77 -24.90
CA VAL A 91 -23.09 5.07 -25.22
C VAL A 91 -23.20 6.03 -24.04
N ALA A 92 -24.38 6.17 -23.43
CA ALA A 92 -24.59 7.04 -22.28
C ALA A 92 -23.74 6.60 -21.07
N ALA A 93 -23.67 5.30 -20.78
CA ALA A 93 -22.83 4.76 -19.69
C ALA A 93 -21.34 5.05 -19.94
N THR A 94 -20.87 4.86 -21.17
CA THR A 94 -19.49 5.15 -21.56
C THR A 94 -19.18 6.65 -21.43
N LEU A 95 -20.05 7.54 -21.91
CA LEU A 95 -19.90 9.00 -21.75
C LEU A 95 -19.85 9.42 -20.28
N ARG A 96 -20.70 8.82 -19.46
CA ARG A 96 -20.71 9.05 -18.00
C ARG A 96 -19.40 8.65 -17.34
N ALA A 97 -18.83 7.50 -17.74
CA ALA A 97 -17.55 7.04 -17.24
C ALA A 97 -16.42 7.99 -17.67
N ILE A 98 -16.37 8.39 -18.95
CA ILE A 98 -15.39 9.37 -19.47
C ILE A 98 -15.47 10.68 -18.68
N ARG A 99 -16.66 11.19 -18.45
CA ARG A 99 -16.88 12.41 -17.67
C ARG A 99 -16.40 12.23 -16.23
N SER A 100 -16.72 11.10 -15.59
CA SER A 100 -16.28 10.78 -14.22
C SER A 100 -14.76 10.80 -14.09
N VAL A 101 -14.05 10.20 -15.05
CA VAL A 101 -12.58 10.17 -15.10
C VAL A 101 -12.02 11.58 -15.32
N SER A 102 -12.60 12.35 -16.24
CA SER A 102 -12.21 13.75 -16.49
C SER A 102 -12.40 14.64 -15.25
N ASP A 103 -13.54 14.53 -14.57
CA ASP A 103 -13.82 15.29 -13.36
C ASP A 103 -12.93 14.87 -12.18
N TRP A 104 -12.57 13.57 -12.10
CA TRP A 104 -11.60 13.08 -11.14
C TRP A 104 -10.21 13.70 -11.39
N ARG A 105 -9.78 13.80 -12.67
CA ARG A 105 -8.49 14.42 -13.01
C ARG A 105 -8.42 15.89 -12.64
N LYS A 106 -9.49 16.67 -12.84
CA LYS A 106 -9.57 18.06 -12.41
C LYS A 106 -9.28 18.25 -10.92
N LYS A 107 -9.74 17.32 -10.06
CA LYS A 107 -9.45 17.35 -8.61
C LYS A 107 -7.98 17.09 -8.29
N SER A 108 -7.25 16.42 -9.16
CA SER A 108 -5.84 16.05 -9.02
C SER A 108 -4.89 16.88 -9.90
N GLU A 109 -5.36 17.93 -10.55
CA GLU A 109 -4.64 18.76 -11.55
C GLU A 109 -3.35 19.40 -11.02
N SER A 110 -3.24 19.59 -9.69
CA SER A 110 -2.02 20.12 -9.06
C SER A 110 -0.79 19.23 -9.23
N VAL A 111 -0.95 17.95 -9.58
CA VAL A 111 0.13 16.99 -9.82
C VAL A 111 0.27 16.79 -11.31
N LYS A 112 1.38 17.25 -11.89
CA LYS A 112 1.71 16.97 -13.31
C LYS A 112 2.25 15.55 -13.47
N THR A 113 1.80 14.86 -14.50
CA THR A 113 2.14 13.47 -14.77
C THR A 113 2.38 13.19 -16.24
N ALA A 114 3.04 12.09 -16.56
CA ALA A 114 3.18 11.60 -17.94
C ALA A 114 1.83 11.18 -18.56
N LEU A 115 0.75 11.10 -17.75
CA LEU A 115 -0.59 10.71 -18.19
C LEU A 115 -1.42 11.89 -18.70
N ASP A 116 -0.98 13.13 -18.52
CA ASP A 116 -1.78 14.34 -18.77
C ASP A 116 -2.30 14.39 -20.21
N TYR A 117 -1.47 14.02 -21.19
CA TYR A 117 -1.88 14.02 -22.60
C TYR A 117 -3.04 13.06 -22.89
N ARG A 118 -3.14 11.91 -22.16
CA ARG A 118 -4.28 10.99 -22.30
C ARG A 118 -5.54 11.55 -21.67
N PHE A 119 -5.41 12.22 -20.50
CA PHE A 119 -6.54 12.90 -19.88
C PHE A 119 -7.05 14.07 -20.73
N GLU A 120 -6.17 14.81 -21.40
CA GLU A 120 -6.54 15.89 -22.31
C GLU A 120 -7.30 15.40 -23.56
N THR A 121 -7.07 14.14 -23.96
CA THR A 121 -7.83 13.52 -25.06
C THR A 121 -9.28 13.21 -24.68
N LEU A 122 -9.60 13.14 -23.39
CA LEU A 122 -10.96 12.88 -22.93
C LEU A 122 -11.84 14.10 -23.16
N GLN A 123 -12.86 13.94 -24.01
CA GLN A 123 -13.86 14.96 -24.33
C GLN A 123 -15.22 14.54 -23.76
N PRO A 124 -15.56 14.92 -22.51
CA PRO A 124 -16.86 14.64 -21.93
C PRO A 124 -17.96 15.32 -22.75
N ASN A 125 -18.97 14.56 -23.18
CA ASN A 125 -20.12 15.10 -23.88
C ASN A 125 -21.39 14.91 -23.03
N LYS A 126 -21.56 15.82 -22.07
CA LYS A 126 -22.73 15.80 -21.19
C LYS A 126 -24.03 16.04 -21.93
N PHE A 127 -24.01 16.81 -23.02
CA PHE A 127 -25.20 17.06 -23.83
C PHE A 127 -25.80 15.74 -24.37
N ILE A 128 -24.99 14.92 -25.01
CA ILE A 128 -25.42 13.62 -25.54
C ILE A 128 -25.78 12.66 -24.41
N GLU A 129 -25.00 12.62 -23.30
CA GLU A 129 -25.31 11.79 -22.12
C GLU A 129 -26.71 12.09 -21.56
N ASP A 130 -27.00 13.39 -21.33
CA ASP A 130 -28.30 13.84 -20.80
C ASP A 130 -29.43 13.58 -21.82
N ARG A 131 -29.18 13.81 -23.10
CA ARG A 131 -30.13 13.59 -24.18
C ARG A 131 -30.59 12.13 -24.27
N ILE A 132 -29.62 11.20 -24.20
CA ILE A 132 -29.93 9.76 -24.16
C ILE A 132 -30.69 9.41 -22.90
N SER A 133 -30.21 9.86 -21.72
CA SER A 133 -30.80 9.52 -20.41
C SER A 133 -32.22 10.06 -20.23
N MET A 134 -32.56 11.18 -20.88
CA MET A 134 -33.92 11.73 -20.88
C MET A 134 -34.85 11.00 -21.87
N THR A 135 -34.29 10.36 -22.88
CA THR A 135 -35.05 9.70 -23.95
C THR A 135 -35.26 8.21 -23.67
N VAL A 136 -34.25 7.52 -23.14
CA VAL A 136 -34.23 6.07 -22.94
C VAL A 136 -34.28 5.73 -21.46
N VAL A 137 -35.30 5.00 -21.05
CA VAL A 137 -35.52 4.54 -19.65
C VAL A 137 -34.84 3.18 -19.43
N SER A 138 -35.05 2.26 -20.36
CA SER A 138 -34.51 0.89 -20.29
C SER A 138 -34.26 0.34 -21.71
N GLU A 139 -33.72 -0.87 -21.78
CA GLU A 139 -33.49 -1.55 -23.05
C GLU A 139 -34.78 -1.83 -23.86
N GLU A 140 -35.95 -1.69 -23.25
CA GLU A 140 -37.26 -1.95 -23.85
C GLU A 140 -38.17 -0.72 -23.91
N GLU A 141 -37.77 0.39 -23.23
CA GLU A 141 -38.69 1.51 -23.03
C GLU A 141 -38.07 2.87 -23.33
N VAL A 142 -38.74 3.64 -24.16
CA VAL A 142 -38.53 5.07 -24.43
C VAL A 142 -39.39 5.90 -23.50
N ALA A 143 -38.84 6.95 -22.94
CA ALA A 143 -39.53 7.82 -21.98
C ALA A 143 -40.77 8.49 -22.64
N ASP A 144 -41.85 8.62 -21.89
CA ASP A 144 -43.03 9.41 -22.31
C ASP A 144 -42.64 10.86 -22.71
N THR A 145 -41.63 11.40 -22.03
CA THR A 145 -41.11 12.76 -22.21
C THR A 145 -40.15 12.92 -23.39
N ALA A 146 -39.83 11.83 -24.07
CA ALA A 146 -38.91 11.85 -25.22
C ALA A 146 -39.42 12.75 -26.37
N SER A 147 -40.75 12.81 -26.59
CA SER A 147 -41.38 13.78 -27.46
C SER A 147 -42.82 14.13 -26.99
N VAL A 148 -43.26 15.33 -27.35
CA VAL A 148 -44.64 15.75 -27.10
C VAL A 148 -45.66 14.84 -27.80
N ALA A 149 -45.30 14.38 -29.02
CA ALA A 149 -46.11 13.48 -29.82
C ALA A 149 -46.27 12.12 -29.14
N LEU A 150 -45.19 11.49 -28.69
CA LEU A 150 -45.19 10.21 -28.00
C LEU A 150 -46.07 10.27 -26.74
N ALA A 151 -45.89 11.32 -25.92
CA ALA A 151 -46.71 11.53 -24.73
C ALA A 151 -48.19 11.64 -25.06
N ALA A 152 -48.57 12.32 -26.16
CA ALA A 152 -49.94 12.45 -26.62
C ALA A 152 -50.52 11.12 -27.10
N ILE A 153 -49.76 10.35 -27.90
CA ILE A 153 -50.15 9.03 -28.41
C ILE A 153 -50.40 8.07 -27.23
N ARG A 154 -49.45 7.94 -26.32
CA ARG A 154 -49.57 7.05 -25.13
C ARG A 154 -50.73 7.44 -24.22
N ARG A 155 -51.03 8.74 -24.09
CA ARG A 155 -52.21 9.23 -23.36
C ARG A 155 -53.51 8.79 -24.05
N LYS A 156 -53.58 8.88 -25.41
CA LYS A 156 -54.72 8.39 -26.19
C LYS A 156 -54.87 6.88 -26.05
N ILE A 157 -53.78 6.10 -26.10
CA ILE A 157 -53.82 4.65 -25.91
C ILE A 157 -54.38 4.30 -24.54
N ARG A 158 -53.91 4.97 -23.47
CA ARG A 158 -54.41 4.77 -22.11
C ARG A 158 -55.90 5.11 -22.02
N ALA A 159 -56.35 6.21 -22.58
CA ALA A 159 -57.74 6.62 -22.58
C ALA A 159 -58.64 5.64 -23.36
N ALA A 160 -58.21 5.18 -24.54
CA ALA A 160 -58.92 4.18 -25.33
C ALA A 160 -58.99 2.82 -24.61
N SER A 161 -57.87 2.39 -23.99
CA SER A 161 -57.80 1.15 -23.20
C SER A 161 -58.73 1.18 -21.99
N LEU A 162 -58.85 2.31 -21.31
CA LEU A 162 -59.78 2.50 -20.20
C LEU A 162 -61.24 2.39 -20.69
N ARG A 163 -61.59 3.05 -21.81
CA ARG A 163 -62.95 2.96 -22.42
C ARG A 163 -63.31 1.50 -22.76
N VAL A 164 -62.38 0.75 -23.37
CA VAL A 164 -62.60 -0.66 -23.69
C VAL A 164 -62.83 -1.48 -22.43
N ARG A 165 -61.92 -1.31 -21.41
CA ARG A 165 -62.09 -2.03 -20.14
C ARG A 165 -63.42 -1.73 -19.46
N GLU A 166 -63.83 -0.48 -19.36
CA GLU A 166 -65.10 -0.10 -18.76
C GLU A 166 -66.27 -0.73 -19.47
N GLN A 167 -66.26 -0.81 -20.82
CA GLN A 167 -67.30 -1.45 -21.58
C GLN A 167 -67.34 -2.96 -21.38
N LEU A 168 -66.20 -3.61 -21.40
CA LEU A 168 -66.05 -5.05 -21.14
C LEU A 168 -66.37 -5.42 -19.70
N ASP A 169 -65.99 -4.60 -18.72
CA ASP A 169 -66.31 -4.78 -17.32
C ASP A 169 -67.84 -4.72 -17.08
N LYS A 170 -68.48 -3.80 -17.73
CA LYS A 170 -69.99 -3.76 -17.72
C LYS A 170 -70.60 -5.04 -18.30
N MET A 171 -70.05 -5.56 -19.36
CA MET A 171 -70.46 -6.78 -20.00
C MET A 171 -70.24 -8.03 -19.16
N ILE A 172 -69.05 -8.24 -18.59
CA ILE A 172 -68.72 -9.41 -17.74
C ILE A 172 -69.47 -9.41 -16.42
N ARG A 173 -69.93 -8.26 -15.92
CA ARG A 173 -70.74 -8.14 -14.70
C ARG A 173 -72.22 -8.35 -14.98
N SER A 174 -72.66 -8.35 -16.23
CA SER A 174 -74.06 -8.57 -16.61
C SER A 174 -74.48 -10.02 -16.42
N GLN A 175 -75.55 -10.26 -15.67
CA GLN A 175 -76.11 -11.61 -15.45
C GLN A 175 -76.39 -12.34 -16.74
N THR A 176 -76.75 -11.62 -17.83
CA THR A 176 -77.05 -12.18 -19.13
C THR A 176 -75.85 -12.79 -19.80
N TYR A 177 -74.68 -12.10 -19.70
CA TYR A 177 -73.47 -12.55 -20.37
C TYR A 177 -72.65 -13.53 -19.51
N GLN A 178 -72.71 -13.49 -18.14
CA GLN A 178 -71.96 -14.39 -17.27
C GLN A 178 -72.14 -15.89 -17.59
N LYS A 179 -73.34 -16.31 -18.03
CA LYS A 179 -73.58 -17.73 -18.43
C LYS A 179 -72.88 -18.15 -19.70
N TYR A 180 -72.51 -17.17 -20.57
CA TYR A 180 -71.88 -17.46 -21.83
C TYR A 180 -70.33 -17.42 -21.70
N LEU A 181 -69.81 -16.71 -20.68
CA LEU A 181 -68.38 -16.60 -20.47
C LEU A 181 -67.85 -17.86 -19.83
N GLN A 182 -66.62 -18.26 -20.22
CA GLN A 182 -65.83 -19.28 -19.57
C GLN A 182 -65.35 -18.83 -18.22
N GLU A 183 -64.82 -17.58 -18.21
CA GLU A 183 -64.38 -16.85 -17.00
C GLU A 183 -64.85 -15.38 -17.15
N ALA A 184 -65.17 -14.75 -16.01
CA ALA A 184 -65.65 -13.34 -16.00
C ALA A 184 -64.41 -12.38 -15.96
N ILE A 185 -63.57 -12.48 -16.97
CA ILE A 185 -62.31 -11.68 -17.10
C ILE A 185 -62.24 -10.99 -18.45
N VAL A 186 -61.48 -9.89 -18.50
CA VAL A 186 -61.02 -9.25 -19.73
C VAL A 186 -59.61 -9.69 -19.98
N THR A 187 -59.29 -10.19 -21.16
CA THR A 187 -57.96 -10.61 -21.57
C THR A 187 -57.53 -9.96 -22.89
N GLN A 188 -56.29 -10.13 -23.30
CA GLN A 188 -55.80 -9.68 -24.60
C GLN A 188 -55.40 -10.87 -25.48
N ARG A 189 -55.75 -10.85 -26.74
CA ARG A 189 -55.29 -11.75 -27.78
C ARG A 189 -54.96 -10.95 -29.05
N GLY A 190 -53.77 -11.18 -29.62
CA GLY A 190 -53.31 -10.41 -30.75
C GLY A 190 -53.31 -8.90 -30.54
N GLY A 191 -53.06 -8.42 -29.32
CA GLY A 191 -53.07 -7.00 -28.98
C GLY A 191 -54.47 -6.38 -28.85
N ARG A 192 -55.55 -7.17 -28.89
CA ARG A 192 -56.92 -6.74 -28.75
C ARG A 192 -57.54 -7.20 -27.42
N TYR A 193 -58.38 -6.37 -26.80
CA TYR A 193 -59.14 -6.72 -25.64
C TYR A 193 -60.31 -7.61 -26.06
N VAL A 194 -60.40 -8.77 -25.43
CA VAL A 194 -61.37 -9.82 -25.74
C VAL A 194 -61.95 -10.42 -24.46
N VAL A 195 -63.05 -11.13 -24.57
CA VAL A 195 -63.63 -11.93 -23.50
C VAL A 195 -63.62 -13.41 -23.84
N PRO A 196 -63.26 -14.31 -22.87
CA PRO A 196 -63.32 -15.75 -23.09
C PRO A 196 -64.76 -16.26 -23.02
N VAL A 197 -65.28 -16.78 -24.12
CA VAL A 197 -66.62 -17.30 -24.27
C VAL A 197 -66.57 -18.83 -24.44
N LYS A 198 -67.48 -19.58 -23.83
CA LYS A 198 -67.61 -21.01 -24.04
C LYS A 198 -67.97 -21.30 -25.51
N ALA A 199 -67.32 -22.25 -26.14
CA ALA A 199 -67.48 -22.50 -27.58
C ALA A 199 -68.88 -22.77 -27.99
N GLU A 200 -69.76 -23.38 -27.13
CA GLU A 200 -71.13 -23.63 -27.32
C GLU A 200 -72.02 -22.35 -27.44
N PHE A 201 -71.56 -21.22 -26.75
CA PHE A 201 -72.28 -19.96 -26.76
C PHE A 201 -71.65 -18.90 -27.68
N ARG A 202 -70.80 -19.32 -28.61
CA ARG A 202 -70.05 -18.39 -29.52
C ARG A 202 -71.00 -17.47 -30.35
N ASN A 203 -72.16 -17.89 -30.63
CA ASN A 203 -73.16 -17.16 -31.43
C ASN A 203 -74.02 -16.17 -30.58
N GLU A 204 -74.02 -16.34 -29.24
CA GLU A 204 -74.76 -15.50 -28.31
C GLU A 204 -74.02 -14.18 -27.98
N VAL A 205 -72.67 -14.20 -28.13
CA VAL A 205 -71.85 -13.01 -27.98
C VAL A 205 -71.53 -12.47 -29.38
N LYS A 206 -72.22 -11.42 -29.79
CA LYS A 206 -71.92 -10.75 -31.05
C LYS A 206 -70.62 -10.09 -31.08
N GLY A 207 -69.64 -10.55 -31.91
CA GLY A 207 -68.27 -10.03 -31.97
C GLY A 207 -67.40 -10.79 -32.96
N LEU A 208 -66.15 -10.37 -33.02
CA LEU A 208 -65.11 -10.99 -33.87
C LEU A 208 -64.35 -12.04 -33.05
N ILE A 209 -64.13 -13.21 -33.59
CA ILE A 209 -63.35 -14.27 -33.02
C ILE A 209 -61.87 -14.02 -33.39
N HIS A 210 -61.00 -13.92 -32.36
CA HIS A 210 -59.57 -13.69 -32.60
C HIS A 210 -58.72 -14.90 -32.29
N ASP A 211 -59.17 -15.77 -31.36
CA ASP A 211 -58.36 -16.94 -30.97
C ASP A 211 -59.29 -18.02 -30.35
N SER A 212 -58.80 -19.24 -30.21
CA SER A 212 -59.45 -20.31 -29.48
C SER A 212 -58.44 -21.02 -28.57
N SER A 213 -58.92 -21.55 -27.44
CA SER A 213 -58.07 -22.36 -26.55
C SER A 213 -57.57 -23.62 -27.26
N GLY A 214 -56.39 -24.15 -26.86
CA GLY A 214 -55.83 -25.37 -27.44
C GLY A 214 -56.75 -26.60 -27.39
N SER A 215 -57.71 -26.63 -26.48
CA SER A 215 -58.80 -27.67 -26.41
C SER A 215 -60.01 -27.35 -27.25
N GLY A 216 -60.11 -26.14 -27.83
CA GLY A 216 -61.27 -25.68 -28.57
C GLY A 216 -62.51 -25.33 -27.68
N ALA A 217 -62.44 -25.52 -26.37
CA ALA A 217 -63.54 -25.30 -25.44
C ALA A 217 -63.85 -23.81 -25.17
N THR A 218 -62.91 -22.91 -25.42
CA THR A 218 -63.04 -21.46 -25.20
C THR A 218 -62.67 -20.71 -26.47
N VAL A 219 -63.55 -19.75 -26.83
CA VAL A 219 -63.34 -18.84 -27.96
C VAL A 219 -63.11 -17.43 -27.42
N PHE A 220 -62.08 -16.75 -27.86
CA PHE A 220 -61.78 -15.38 -27.46
C PHE A 220 -62.41 -14.41 -28.42
N ILE A 221 -63.54 -13.77 -27.95
CA ILE A 221 -64.36 -12.91 -28.76
C ILE A 221 -64.12 -11.44 -28.44
N GLU A 222 -63.92 -10.62 -29.45
CA GLU A 222 -63.90 -9.17 -29.35
C GLU A 222 -65.39 -8.72 -29.57
N PRO A 223 -66.08 -8.25 -28.53
CA PRO A 223 -67.46 -7.79 -28.66
C PRO A 223 -67.59 -6.60 -29.60
N ILE A 224 -68.64 -6.51 -30.34
CA ILE A 224 -68.89 -5.51 -31.41
C ILE A 224 -68.79 -4.06 -30.85
N GLY A 225 -69.17 -3.86 -29.60
CA GLY A 225 -69.08 -2.54 -28.93
C GLY A 225 -67.74 -2.02 -28.68
N VAL A 226 -66.71 -2.87 -28.73
CA VAL A 226 -65.29 -2.46 -28.46
C VAL A 226 -64.42 -2.56 -29.71
N VAL A 227 -64.92 -3.02 -30.85
CA VAL A 227 -64.17 -3.19 -32.12
C VAL A 227 -63.53 -1.89 -32.58
N GLU A 228 -64.25 -0.78 -32.58
CA GLU A 228 -63.74 0.52 -32.99
C GLU A 228 -62.59 1.02 -32.07
N ALA A 229 -62.77 0.89 -30.76
CA ALA A 229 -61.78 1.32 -29.78
C ALA A 229 -60.53 0.42 -29.82
N ASN A 230 -60.69 -0.89 -30.06
CA ASN A 230 -59.55 -1.79 -30.27
C ASN A 230 -58.80 -1.46 -31.62
N ASN A 231 -59.52 -1.07 -32.64
CA ASN A 231 -58.94 -0.59 -33.89
C ASN A 231 -58.18 0.74 -33.67
N GLU A 232 -58.78 1.67 -32.93
CA GLU A 232 -58.13 2.91 -32.51
C GLU A 232 -56.82 2.62 -31.76
N ILE A 233 -56.82 1.71 -30.77
CA ILE A 233 -55.63 1.31 -30.05
C ILE A 233 -54.58 0.72 -31.00
N ARG A 234 -54.97 -0.09 -31.96
CA ARG A 234 -54.04 -0.71 -32.93
C ARG A 234 -53.36 0.35 -33.80
N VAL A 235 -54.09 1.33 -34.30
CA VAL A 235 -53.54 2.45 -35.08
C VAL A 235 -52.61 3.26 -34.21
N LEU A 236 -53.02 3.64 -32.99
CA LEU A 236 -52.22 4.40 -32.06
C LEU A 236 -50.92 3.66 -31.67
N ARG A 237 -50.92 2.33 -31.57
CA ARG A 237 -49.70 1.54 -31.34
C ARG A 237 -48.77 1.55 -32.55
N SER A 238 -49.31 1.58 -33.78
CA SER A 238 -48.51 1.78 -34.98
C SER A 238 -47.85 3.17 -34.96
N ASP A 239 -48.66 4.19 -34.69
CA ASP A 239 -48.20 5.58 -34.59
C ASP A 239 -47.12 5.72 -33.46
N GLU A 240 -47.31 5.02 -32.34
CA GLU A 240 -46.31 4.96 -31.25
C GLU A 240 -45.00 4.38 -31.73
N LYS A 241 -45.05 3.28 -32.47
CA LYS A 241 -43.85 2.65 -33.03
C LYS A 241 -43.15 3.57 -34.01
N ASP A 242 -43.89 4.16 -34.95
CA ASP A 242 -43.34 5.08 -35.96
C ASP A 242 -42.70 6.31 -35.31
N GLU A 243 -43.32 6.85 -34.24
CA GLU A 243 -42.75 7.96 -33.49
C GLU A 243 -41.50 7.56 -32.71
N ILE A 244 -41.46 6.35 -32.10
CA ILE A 244 -40.25 5.82 -31.45
C ILE A 244 -39.11 5.69 -32.49
N ASP A 245 -39.40 5.10 -33.66
CA ASP A 245 -38.41 4.93 -34.72
C ASP A 245 -37.89 6.29 -35.20
N ARG A 246 -38.76 7.31 -35.30
CA ARG A 246 -38.36 8.69 -35.60
C ARG A 246 -37.41 9.27 -34.53
N ILE A 247 -37.75 9.10 -33.23
CA ILE A 247 -36.96 9.58 -32.10
C ILE A 247 -35.60 8.94 -32.09
N LEU A 248 -35.52 7.61 -32.25
CA LEU A 248 -34.27 6.87 -32.28
C LEU A 248 -33.38 7.27 -33.47
N THR A 249 -33.99 7.51 -34.65
CA THR A 249 -33.29 7.98 -35.86
C THR A 249 -32.66 9.36 -35.61
N GLU A 250 -33.43 10.30 -35.07
CA GLU A 250 -32.96 11.64 -34.77
C GLU A 250 -31.80 11.62 -33.75
N LEU A 251 -32.02 10.88 -32.65
CA LEU A 251 -31.01 10.72 -31.59
C LEU A 251 -29.72 10.04 -32.11
N SER A 252 -29.86 9.02 -32.95
CA SER A 252 -28.72 8.32 -33.56
C SER A 252 -27.93 9.25 -34.48
N ARG A 253 -28.60 10.12 -35.26
CA ARG A 253 -27.97 11.13 -36.08
C ARG A 253 -27.20 12.15 -35.25
N GLU A 254 -27.82 12.66 -34.17
CA GLU A 254 -27.15 13.57 -33.22
C GLU A 254 -25.86 12.95 -32.64
N ILE A 255 -25.92 11.67 -32.22
CA ILE A 255 -24.78 10.93 -31.68
C ILE A 255 -23.69 10.75 -32.77
N GLY A 256 -24.10 10.46 -34.00
CA GLY A 256 -23.20 10.29 -35.16
C GLY A 256 -22.31 11.51 -35.44
N GLU A 257 -22.82 12.72 -35.18
CA GLU A 257 -22.05 13.96 -35.33
C GLU A 257 -20.86 14.06 -34.35
N PHE A 258 -20.89 13.36 -33.22
CA PHE A 258 -19.85 13.32 -32.19
C PHE A 258 -19.07 12.01 -32.19
N ALA A 259 -19.31 11.08 -33.10
CA ALA A 259 -18.80 9.71 -33.07
C ALA A 259 -17.27 9.67 -32.95
N ASP A 260 -16.52 10.42 -33.77
CA ASP A 260 -15.06 10.43 -33.70
C ASP A 260 -14.50 10.87 -32.35
N GLY A 261 -15.04 11.97 -31.81
CA GLY A 261 -14.60 12.47 -30.49
C GLY A 261 -14.89 11.49 -29.35
N ILE A 262 -16.04 10.80 -29.40
CA ILE A 262 -16.41 9.78 -28.40
C ILE A 262 -15.50 8.56 -28.54
N ILE A 263 -15.20 8.11 -29.78
CA ILE A 263 -14.29 6.96 -30.03
C ILE A 263 -12.87 7.25 -29.54
N GLN A 264 -12.34 8.45 -29.82
CA GLN A 264 -11.02 8.84 -29.34
C GLN A 264 -10.97 8.88 -27.80
N SER A 265 -11.98 9.49 -27.19
CA SER A 265 -12.10 9.53 -25.73
C SER A 265 -12.24 8.14 -25.11
N TYR A 266 -13.00 7.26 -25.75
CA TYR A 266 -13.14 5.86 -25.32
C TYR A 266 -11.79 5.14 -25.34
N ARG A 267 -11.03 5.24 -26.44
CA ARG A 267 -9.69 4.62 -26.55
C ARG A 267 -8.74 5.13 -25.50
N ALA A 268 -8.67 6.44 -25.30
CA ALA A 268 -7.84 7.04 -24.24
C ALA A 268 -8.27 6.56 -22.84
N ALA A 269 -9.56 6.43 -22.60
CA ALA A 269 -10.08 5.92 -21.33
C ALA A 269 -9.77 4.43 -21.11
N VAL A 270 -9.76 3.60 -22.17
CA VAL A 270 -9.34 2.19 -22.11
C VAL A 270 -7.85 2.08 -21.76
N GLU A 271 -6.99 2.91 -22.39
CA GLU A 271 -5.57 2.95 -22.05
C GLU A 271 -5.35 3.41 -20.61
N LEU A 272 -6.02 4.47 -20.16
CA LEU A 272 -5.97 4.92 -18.77
C LEU A 272 -6.43 3.81 -17.82
N ASN A 273 -7.51 3.09 -18.13
CA ASN A 273 -7.96 1.98 -17.29
C ASN A 273 -6.88 0.90 -17.15
N LEU A 274 -6.18 0.55 -18.23
CA LEU A 274 -5.06 -0.38 -18.19
C LEU A 274 -3.90 0.14 -17.32
N ILE A 275 -3.52 1.43 -17.47
CA ILE A 275 -2.42 2.01 -16.69
C ILE A 275 -2.78 2.07 -15.20
N PHE A 276 -4.00 2.47 -14.86
CA PHE A 276 -4.47 2.45 -13.48
C PHE A 276 -4.58 1.03 -12.92
N ALA A 277 -4.91 0.03 -13.74
CA ALA A 277 -4.87 -1.38 -13.35
C ALA A 277 -3.43 -1.85 -13.04
N LYS A 278 -2.41 -1.40 -13.84
CA LYS A 278 -0.99 -1.66 -13.52
C LYS A 278 -0.61 -1.06 -12.16
N GLY A 279 -1.02 0.18 -11.88
CA GLY A 279 -0.80 0.82 -10.59
C GLY A 279 -1.51 0.11 -9.43
N GLN A 280 -2.73 -0.37 -9.65
CA GLN A 280 -3.48 -1.16 -8.65
C GLN A 280 -2.82 -2.50 -8.35
N LEU A 281 -2.33 -3.19 -9.41
CA LEU A 281 -1.57 -4.42 -9.26
C LEU A 281 -0.28 -4.18 -8.46
N ALA A 282 0.44 -3.09 -8.77
CA ALA A 282 1.64 -2.67 -8.04
C ALA A 282 1.35 -2.44 -6.54
N TYR A 283 0.26 -1.77 -6.22
CA TYR A 283 -0.18 -1.57 -4.84
C TYR A 283 -0.44 -2.89 -4.11
N LYS A 284 -1.15 -3.82 -4.77
CA LYS A 284 -1.43 -5.14 -4.21
C LYS A 284 -0.18 -5.96 -3.97
N MET A 285 0.82 -5.86 -4.83
CA MET A 285 2.10 -6.58 -4.74
C MET A 285 3.12 -5.87 -3.84
N LYS A 286 2.86 -4.65 -3.37
CA LYS A 286 3.84 -3.78 -2.72
C LYS A 286 5.09 -3.61 -3.61
N ALA A 287 4.85 -3.33 -4.88
CA ALA A 287 5.86 -3.22 -5.89
C ALA A 287 6.52 -1.83 -5.91
N THR A 288 7.73 -1.77 -6.42
CA THR A 288 8.53 -0.55 -6.62
C THR A 288 8.95 -0.44 -8.07
N VAL A 289 9.34 0.76 -8.51
CA VAL A 289 9.91 1.01 -9.83
C VAL A 289 11.39 0.62 -9.81
N PRO A 290 11.84 -0.35 -10.62
CA PRO A 290 13.26 -0.66 -10.73
C PRO A 290 14.00 0.40 -11.55
N LYS A 291 15.29 0.60 -11.26
CA LYS A 291 16.18 1.34 -12.14
C LYS A 291 16.50 0.51 -13.37
N LEU A 292 16.46 1.13 -14.55
CA LEU A 292 16.74 0.44 -15.82
C LEU A 292 18.20 0.64 -16.24
N ASN A 293 18.78 -0.42 -16.81
CA ASN A 293 20.07 -0.38 -17.49
C ASN A 293 20.08 -1.22 -18.77
N GLN A 294 21.16 -1.15 -19.55
CA GLN A 294 21.41 -1.97 -20.75
C GLN A 294 22.75 -2.71 -20.66
N GLU A 295 23.32 -2.80 -19.47
CA GLU A 295 24.64 -3.40 -19.21
C GLU A 295 24.53 -4.87 -18.81
N GLY A 296 23.33 -5.44 -18.85
CA GLY A 296 23.07 -6.81 -18.41
C GLY A 296 23.11 -6.97 -16.90
N ARG A 297 22.99 -5.87 -16.11
CA ARG A 297 22.97 -5.96 -14.64
C ARG A 297 21.57 -6.19 -14.11
N ILE A 298 21.44 -7.18 -13.26
CA ILE A 298 20.30 -7.44 -12.41
C ILE A 298 20.75 -7.31 -10.95
N ALA A 299 20.14 -6.42 -10.18
CA ALA A 299 20.39 -6.25 -8.76
C ALA A 299 19.06 -5.99 -8.04
N ILE A 300 18.32 -7.03 -7.78
CA ILE A 300 16.99 -6.96 -7.19
C ILE A 300 17.11 -7.26 -5.70
N LYS A 301 16.77 -6.27 -4.86
CA LYS A 301 16.81 -6.36 -3.40
C LYS A 301 15.48 -6.82 -2.87
N SER A 302 15.49 -7.78 -1.96
CA SER A 302 14.29 -8.32 -1.33
C SER A 302 13.21 -8.72 -2.35
N ALA A 303 13.63 -9.36 -3.45
CA ALA A 303 12.75 -9.86 -4.50
C ALA A 303 11.72 -10.83 -3.92
N ARG A 304 10.47 -10.69 -4.30
CA ARG A 304 9.38 -11.60 -3.92
C ARG A 304 8.74 -12.16 -5.17
N HIS A 305 8.51 -13.47 -5.20
CA HIS A 305 7.79 -14.07 -6.32
C HIS A 305 6.31 -13.64 -6.27
N PRO A 306 5.78 -12.96 -7.30
CA PRO A 306 4.45 -12.31 -7.24
C PRO A 306 3.29 -13.30 -7.15
N LEU A 307 3.47 -14.55 -7.54
CA LEU A 307 2.44 -15.60 -7.51
C LEU A 307 2.41 -16.39 -6.20
N ILE A 308 3.35 -16.15 -5.29
CA ILE A 308 3.36 -16.77 -3.95
C ILE A 308 2.62 -15.85 -2.97
N ASP A 309 1.88 -16.48 -2.04
CA ASP A 309 1.15 -15.75 -1.01
C ASP A 309 2.07 -14.79 -0.24
N LYS A 310 1.61 -13.56 -0.03
CA LYS A 310 2.37 -12.45 0.58
C LYS A 310 2.91 -12.78 1.98
N ASN A 311 2.22 -13.64 2.72
CA ASN A 311 2.58 -14.02 4.09
C ASN A 311 3.56 -15.20 4.11
N LYS A 312 3.72 -15.88 2.98
CA LYS A 312 4.58 -17.07 2.85
C LYS A 312 5.83 -16.81 2.03
N VAL A 313 5.80 -15.80 1.15
CA VAL A 313 6.93 -15.49 0.28
C VAL A 313 8.09 -14.93 1.11
N VAL A 314 9.27 -15.54 0.96
CA VAL A 314 10.50 -15.07 1.58
C VAL A 314 11.19 -14.11 0.61
N PRO A 315 11.51 -12.88 1.05
CA PRO A 315 12.26 -11.94 0.22
C PRO A 315 13.69 -12.45 0.03
N THR A 316 14.19 -12.33 -1.20
CA THR A 316 15.51 -12.84 -1.60
C THR A 316 16.26 -11.80 -2.41
N ASP A 317 17.54 -11.61 -2.15
CA ASP A 317 18.39 -10.74 -2.96
C ASP A 317 18.92 -11.51 -4.18
N LEU A 318 18.82 -10.88 -5.36
CA LEU A 318 19.26 -11.45 -6.65
C LEU A 318 20.23 -10.51 -7.33
N TYR A 319 21.46 -11.01 -7.59
CA TYR A 319 22.51 -10.26 -8.27
C TYR A 319 23.04 -11.08 -9.44
N LEU A 320 23.22 -10.44 -10.60
CA LEU A 320 23.82 -11.03 -11.79
C LEU A 320 24.30 -9.89 -12.71
N GLY A 321 25.44 -10.08 -13.36
CA GLY A 321 25.94 -9.17 -14.39
C GLY A 321 26.77 -7.99 -13.88
N SER A 322 27.18 -7.96 -12.59
CA SER A 322 28.17 -6.99 -12.06
C SER A 322 29.55 -7.66 -11.95
N ASP A 323 29.73 -8.48 -10.92
CA ASP A 323 31.01 -9.15 -10.63
C ASP A 323 31.13 -10.51 -11.35
N PHE A 324 30.01 -11.07 -11.74
CA PHE A 324 29.90 -12.34 -12.43
C PHE A 324 28.76 -12.32 -13.47
N ASP A 325 28.95 -13.08 -14.55
CA ASP A 325 28.00 -13.23 -15.66
C ASP A 325 27.22 -14.54 -15.61
N ALA A 326 27.66 -15.50 -14.79
CA ALA A 326 26.98 -16.77 -14.55
C ALA A 326 26.79 -17.07 -13.06
N LEU A 327 25.57 -17.45 -12.67
CA LEU A 327 25.21 -17.82 -11.30
C LEU A 327 24.76 -19.28 -11.26
N ILE A 328 25.48 -20.12 -10.52
CA ILE A 328 25.20 -21.56 -10.35
C ILE A 328 24.50 -21.76 -9.01
N VAL A 329 23.21 -22.08 -9.07
CA VAL A 329 22.40 -22.26 -7.85
C VAL A 329 22.35 -23.73 -7.49
N THR A 330 22.80 -24.07 -6.29
CA THR A 330 22.89 -25.45 -5.77
C THR A 330 22.01 -25.63 -4.53
N GLY A 331 21.83 -26.86 -4.08
CA GLY A 331 21.02 -27.18 -2.90
C GLY A 331 19.88 -28.16 -3.21
N PRO A 332 19.04 -28.52 -2.23
CA PRO A 332 17.94 -29.47 -2.41
C PRO A 332 16.84 -28.88 -3.32
N ASN A 333 16.08 -29.75 -4.04
CA ASN A 333 14.99 -29.29 -4.92
C ASN A 333 13.90 -28.56 -4.16
N THR A 334 13.62 -28.96 -2.94
CA THR A 334 12.65 -28.33 -2.05
C THR A 334 13.09 -26.96 -1.54
N GLY A 335 14.35 -26.57 -1.76
CA GLY A 335 14.94 -25.31 -1.23
C GLY A 335 14.50 -24.02 -1.93
N GLY A 336 13.85 -24.11 -3.10
CA GLY A 336 13.39 -22.92 -3.84
C GLY A 336 14.29 -22.52 -5.01
N LYS A 337 15.17 -23.39 -5.53
CA LYS A 337 16.05 -23.13 -6.68
C LYS A 337 15.27 -22.67 -7.91
N THR A 338 14.30 -23.46 -8.35
CA THR A 338 13.42 -23.14 -9.49
C THR A 338 12.64 -21.85 -9.26
N VAL A 339 12.19 -21.58 -8.02
CA VAL A 339 11.49 -20.34 -7.66
C VAL A 339 12.41 -19.14 -7.82
N SER A 340 13.69 -19.25 -7.42
CA SER A 340 14.66 -18.16 -7.58
C SER A 340 14.93 -17.85 -9.05
N LEU A 341 15.08 -18.87 -9.92
CA LEU A 341 15.19 -18.70 -11.37
C LEU A 341 13.95 -17.99 -11.94
N LYS A 342 12.76 -18.55 -11.63
CA LYS A 342 11.49 -17.97 -12.08
C LYS A 342 11.33 -16.52 -11.59
N THR A 343 11.74 -16.23 -10.36
CA THR A 343 11.65 -14.86 -9.82
C THR A 343 12.53 -13.90 -10.62
N ALA A 344 13.78 -14.27 -10.90
CA ALA A 344 14.68 -13.41 -11.69
C ALA A 344 14.12 -13.15 -13.10
N GLY A 345 13.67 -14.18 -13.80
CA GLY A 345 13.11 -14.07 -15.15
C GLY A 345 11.79 -13.31 -15.18
N LEU A 346 10.87 -13.66 -14.28
CA LEU A 346 9.54 -13.06 -14.24
C LEU A 346 9.59 -11.57 -13.88
N LEU A 347 10.39 -11.17 -12.89
CA LEU A 347 10.52 -9.75 -12.53
C LEU A 347 11.20 -8.95 -13.65
N THR A 348 12.14 -9.56 -14.39
CA THR A 348 12.72 -8.95 -15.59
C THR A 348 11.65 -8.74 -16.66
N LEU A 349 10.84 -9.77 -16.99
CA LEU A 349 9.77 -9.66 -17.97
C LEU A 349 8.69 -8.65 -17.53
N MET A 350 8.33 -8.64 -16.24
CA MET A 350 7.39 -7.65 -15.71
C MET A 350 7.90 -6.22 -15.92
N THR A 351 9.19 -5.97 -15.64
CA THR A 351 9.84 -4.68 -15.88
C THR A 351 9.73 -4.31 -17.36
N MET A 352 10.06 -5.23 -18.27
CA MET A 352 10.00 -5.02 -19.73
C MET A 352 8.56 -4.79 -20.23
N CYS A 353 7.54 -5.22 -19.50
CA CYS A 353 6.13 -4.91 -19.76
C CYS A 353 5.67 -3.57 -19.16
N GLY A 354 6.56 -2.79 -18.55
CA GLY A 354 6.21 -1.55 -17.84
C GLY A 354 5.40 -1.79 -16.57
N LEU A 355 5.60 -2.93 -15.90
CA LEU A 355 5.04 -3.26 -14.61
C LEU A 355 6.08 -3.03 -13.51
N MET A 356 5.67 -2.46 -12.40
CA MET A 356 6.48 -2.38 -11.18
C MET A 356 6.69 -3.78 -10.61
N ILE A 357 7.81 -4.00 -9.91
CA ILE A 357 8.19 -5.30 -9.39
C ILE A 357 8.10 -5.37 -7.86
N PRO A 358 7.67 -6.49 -7.26
CA PRO A 358 7.63 -6.71 -5.82
C PRO A 358 9.02 -6.90 -5.23
N ALA A 359 9.75 -5.79 -5.10
CA ALA A 359 11.12 -5.73 -4.61
C ALA A 359 11.33 -4.49 -3.74
N ALA A 360 12.45 -4.39 -3.04
CA ALA A 360 12.81 -3.19 -2.30
C ALA A 360 13.25 -2.06 -3.23
N ASP A 361 13.11 -0.83 -2.75
CA ASP A 361 13.53 0.37 -3.46
C ASP A 361 15.04 0.35 -3.77
N GLY A 362 15.43 0.93 -4.90
CA GLY A 362 16.78 0.91 -5.40
C GLY A 362 17.19 -0.41 -6.06
N SER A 363 16.24 -1.30 -6.38
CA SER A 363 16.47 -2.45 -7.26
C SER A 363 16.75 -1.99 -8.69
N GLU A 364 17.58 -2.76 -9.40
CA GLU A 364 18.03 -2.48 -10.77
C GLU A 364 17.79 -3.69 -11.66
N VAL A 365 17.26 -3.47 -12.87
CA VAL A 365 16.96 -4.51 -13.85
C VAL A 365 17.44 -4.07 -15.23
N SER A 366 18.12 -4.98 -15.94
CA SER A 366 18.52 -4.73 -17.33
C SER A 366 17.39 -5.06 -18.28
N ILE A 367 17.36 -4.33 -19.40
CA ILE A 367 16.52 -4.66 -20.53
C ILE A 367 17.30 -5.60 -21.44
N PHE A 368 16.73 -6.78 -21.70
CA PHE A 368 17.31 -7.81 -22.54
C PHE A 368 16.55 -7.92 -23.88
N ASP A 369 17.27 -8.28 -24.95
CA ASP A 369 16.62 -8.58 -26.21
C ASP A 369 15.95 -9.97 -26.15
N HIS A 370 16.54 -10.89 -25.35
CA HIS A 370 16.03 -12.23 -25.16
C HIS A 370 16.05 -12.64 -23.68
N VAL A 371 14.91 -13.10 -23.18
CA VAL A 371 14.79 -13.81 -21.89
C VAL A 371 14.40 -15.25 -22.22
N LEU A 372 15.36 -16.15 -22.11
CA LEU A 372 15.25 -17.56 -22.54
C LEU A 372 15.22 -18.48 -21.33
N ALA A 373 14.32 -19.42 -21.33
CA ALA A 373 14.14 -20.34 -20.20
C ALA A 373 14.11 -21.81 -20.64
N ASP A 374 14.84 -22.65 -19.91
CA ASP A 374 14.70 -24.09 -19.88
C ASP A 374 14.26 -24.49 -18.47
N ILE A 375 12.99 -24.29 -18.20
CA ILE A 375 12.32 -24.56 -16.93
C ILE A 375 11.05 -25.31 -17.26
N GLY A 376 10.92 -26.57 -16.83
CA GLY A 376 9.74 -27.36 -17.13
C GLY A 376 9.44 -28.39 -16.04
N ASP A 377 8.14 -28.71 -15.84
CA ASP A 377 7.71 -29.83 -15.01
C ASP A 377 8.01 -31.14 -15.70
N GLU A 378 8.82 -31.99 -15.07
CA GLU A 378 9.13 -33.36 -15.49
C GLU A 378 7.89 -34.29 -15.54
N GLN A 379 6.71 -33.82 -15.15
CA GLN A 379 5.51 -34.64 -14.90
C GLN A 379 4.49 -34.69 -16.04
N SER A 380 4.77 -34.13 -17.21
CA SER A 380 3.82 -34.28 -18.34
C SER A 380 4.02 -35.64 -19.02
N ILE A 381 3.15 -36.56 -18.72
CA ILE A 381 3.08 -37.94 -19.26
C ILE A 381 2.90 -37.94 -20.79
N GLU A 382 2.61 -36.87 -21.43
CA GLU A 382 2.30 -36.75 -22.87
C GLU A 382 3.51 -36.61 -23.82
N GLN A 383 4.76 -36.46 -23.30
CA GLN A 383 5.95 -36.38 -24.15
C GLN A 383 6.79 -37.62 -24.05
N SER A 384 6.73 -38.44 -25.08
CA SER A 384 7.45 -39.71 -25.27
C SER A 384 8.97 -39.60 -25.49
N LEU A 385 9.56 -38.40 -25.39
CA LEU A 385 11.01 -38.20 -25.43
C LEU A 385 11.56 -38.26 -24.01
N SER A 386 12.71 -38.90 -23.82
CA SER A 386 13.47 -38.81 -22.56
C SER A 386 13.59 -37.37 -22.12
N THR A 387 13.38 -37.07 -20.82
CA THR A 387 13.52 -35.74 -20.20
C THR A 387 14.81 -35.03 -20.63
N PHE A 388 15.92 -35.79 -20.64
CA PHE A 388 17.22 -35.30 -21.13
C PHE A 388 17.18 -34.76 -22.56
N SER A 389 16.56 -35.53 -23.50
CA SER A 389 16.50 -35.12 -24.92
C SER A 389 15.64 -33.84 -25.10
N ALA A 390 14.59 -33.69 -24.33
CA ALA A 390 13.73 -32.49 -24.38
C ALA A 390 14.49 -31.25 -23.91
N HIS A 391 15.21 -31.35 -22.78
CA HIS A 391 16.07 -30.27 -22.27
C HIS A 391 17.18 -29.92 -23.28
N MET A 392 17.90 -30.93 -23.82
CA MET A 392 18.95 -30.70 -24.81
C MET A 392 18.44 -30.01 -26.06
N THR A 393 17.29 -30.42 -26.57
CA THR A 393 16.68 -29.78 -27.74
C THR A 393 16.36 -28.28 -27.46
N ASN A 394 15.86 -27.98 -26.26
CA ASN A 394 15.58 -26.60 -25.87
C ASN A 394 16.87 -25.79 -25.63
N ILE A 395 17.88 -26.38 -25.00
CA ILE A 395 19.21 -25.76 -24.81
C ILE A 395 19.86 -25.47 -26.17
N ILE A 396 19.79 -26.39 -27.16
CA ILE A 396 20.28 -26.15 -28.52
C ILE A 396 19.53 -24.96 -29.16
N ARG A 397 18.22 -24.87 -28.99
CA ARG A 397 17.44 -23.69 -29.44
C ARG A 397 17.95 -22.41 -28.78
N ILE A 398 18.15 -22.43 -27.46
CA ILE A 398 18.66 -21.29 -26.69
C ILE A 398 20.02 -20.87 -27.18
N LEU A 399 20.94 -21.82 -27.34
CA LEU A 399 22.30 -21.57 -27.84
C LEU A 399 22.31 -20.92 -29.23
N ASN A 400 21.34 -21.25 -30.09
CA ASN A 400 21.25 -20.66 -31.45
C ASN A 400 20.69 -19.24 -31.45
N ILE A 401 19.86 -18.88 -30.46
CA ILE A 401 19.20 -17.55 -30.39
C ILE A 401 20.01 -16.58 -29.55
N ALA A 402 20.68 -17.08 -28.51
CA ALA A 402 21.35 -16.26 -27.51
C ALA A 402 22.47 -15.38 -28.06
N ASP A 403 22.52 -14.15 -27.59
CA ASP A 403 23.51 -13.09 -27.86
C ASP A 403 23.97 -12.40 -26.55
N ASP A 404 24.74 -11.35 -26.66
CA ASP A 404 25.30 -10.57 -25.53
C ASP A 404 24.23 -9.83 -24.70
N LYS A 405 22.99 -9.69 -25.22
CA LYS A 405 21.85 -9.08 -24.55
C LYS A 405 20.80 -10.12 -24.14
N SER A 406 21.23 -11.35 -23.86
CA SER A 406 20.36 -12.43 -23.49
C SER A 406 20.47 -12.77 -21.99
N LEU A 407 19.32 -12.97 -21.34
CA LEU A 407 19.22 -13.62 -20.02
C LEU A 407 18.79 -15.07 -20.23
N ILE A 408 19.58 -16.01 -19.72
CA ILE A 408 19.35 -17.45 -19.86
C ILE A 408 19.11 -18.06 -18.48
N LEU A 409 18.04 -18.79 -18.35
CA LEU A 409 17.57 -19.43 -17.11
C LEU A 409 17.40 -20.91 -17.35
N ILE A 410 18.24 -21.74 -16.71
CA ILE A 410 18.22 -23.20 -16.91
C ILE A 410 18.01 -23.89 -15.58
N ASP A 411 16.97 -24.70 -15.49
CA ASP A 411 16.73 -25.52 -14.31
C ASP A 411 17.30 -26.95 -14.54
N GLU A 412 17.92 -27.51 -13.51
CA GLU A 412 18.52 -28.84 -13.46
C GLU A 412 19.47 -29.16 -14.65
N LEU A 413 20.36 -28.20 -14.96
CA LEU A 413 21.29 -28.35 -16.08
C LEU A 413 22.13 -29.63 -15.99
N GLY A 414 22.08 -30.43 -17.05
CA GLY A 414 22.79 -31.69 -17.17
C GLY A 414 22.07 -32.91 -16.58
N ALA A 415 20.92 -32.75 -15.94
CA ALA A 415 20.17 -33.87 -15.35
C ALA A 415 19.64 -34.87 -16.40
N GLY A 416 19.41 -36.11 -15.98
CA GLY A 416 18.80 -37.14 -16.81
C GLY A 416 19.76 -38.02 -17.64
N THR A 417 21.08 -37.88 -17.42
CA THR A 417 22.12 -38.72 -18.03
C THR A 417 23.15 -39.17 -16.98
N ASP A 418 24.21 -39.86 -17.41
CA ASP A 418 25.35 -40.19 -16.53
C ASP A 418 25.87 -38.93 -15.83
N PRO A 419 26.10 -38.94 -14.52
CA PRO A 419 26.50 -37.74 -13.77
C PRO A 419 27.79 -37.10 -14.25
N VAL A 420 28.78 -37.87 -14.68
CA VAL A 420 30.07 -37.34 -15.13
C VAL A 420 29.92 -36.68 -16.51
N GLU A 421 29.19 -37.37 -17.44
CA GLU A 421 28.89 -36.80 -18.75
C GLU A 421 27.98 -35.55 -18.63
N GLY A 422 26.98 -35.62 -17.78
CA GLY A 422 26.06 -34.50 -17.53
C GLY A 422 26.76 -33.27 -16.96
N ALA A 423 27.66 -33.44 -16.00
CA ALA A 423 28.45 -32.35 -15.44
C ALA A 423 29.40 -31.73 -16.48
N ALA A 424 30.13 -32.54 -17.25
CA ALA A 424 31.04 -32.05 -18.31
C ALA A 424 30.29 -31.28 -19.40
N LEU A 425 29.14 -31.81 -19.82
CA LEU A 425 28.27 -31.15 -20.79
C LEU A 425 27.71 -29.81 -20.25
N ALA A 426 27.27 -29.80 -19.00
CA ALA A 426 26.76 -28.60 -18.34
C ALA A 426 27.82 -27.48 -18.27
N ILE A 427 29.06 -27.78 -17.88
CA ILE A 427 30.18 -26.84 -17.89
C ILE A 427 30.39 -26.29 -19.30
N SER A 428 30.47 -27.16 -20.30
CA SER A 428 30.70 -26.74 -21.70
C SER A 428 29.57 -25.86 -22.24
N ILE A 429 28.33 -26.10 -21.85
CA ILE A 429 27.15 -25.28 -22.21
C ILE A 429 27.28 -23.89 -21.58
N ILE A 430 27.60 -23.81 -20.29
CA ILE A 430 27.76 -22.53 -19.58
C ILE A 430 28.89 -21.70 -20.23
N GLU A 431 30.05 -22.33 -20.54
CA GLU A 431 31.16 -21.66 -21.19
C GLU A 431 30.80 -21.13 -22.57
N ALA A 432 30.08 -21.94 -23.37
CA ALA A 432 29.59 -21.52 -24.68
C ALA A 432 28.63 -20.31 -24.60
N MET A 433 27.77 -20.28 -23.58
CA MET A 433 26.86 -19.16 -23.33
C MET A 433 27.65 -17.90 -22.87
N ARG A 434 28.56 -18.07 -21.92
CA ARG A 434 29.41 -16.97 -21.44
C ARG A 434 30.30 -16.36 -22.54
N THR A 435 30.83 -17.18 -23.44
CA THR A 435 31.60 -16.71 -24.59
C THR A 435 30.80 -15.80 -25.52
N LYS A 436 29.47 -15.93 -25.54
CA LYS A 436 28.56 -15.03 -26.25
C LYS A 436 28.21 -13.75 -25.48
N GLY A 437 28.72 -13.59 -24.26
CA GLY A 437 28.44 -12.42 -23.41
C GLY A 437 27.09 -12.46 -22.69
N THR A 438 26.39 -13.61 -22.68
CA THR A 438 25.06 -13.75 -22.08
C THR A 438 25.11 -13.65 -20.55
N ARG A 439 23.97 -13.41 -19.93
CA ARG A 439 23.76 -13.59 -18.48
C ARG A 439 23.10 -14.92 -18.23
N VAL A 440 23.71 -15.77 -17.39
CA VAL A 440 23.28 -17.14 -17.17
C VAL A 440 22.95 -17.36 -15.69
N MET A 441 21.79 -17.93 -15.41
CA MET A 441 21.46 -18.46 -14.09
C MET A 441 21.03 -19.93 -14.27
N ALA A 442 21.76 -20.85 -13.67
CA ALA A 442 21.50 -22.27 -13.81
C ALA A 442 21.39 -22.95 -12.45
N THR A 443 20.51 -23.95 -12.32
CA THR A 443 20.48 -24.80 -11.14
C THR A 443 21.09 -26.15 -11.46
N THR A 444 21.68 -26.78 -10.48
CA THR A 444 22.26 -28.11 -10.63
C THR A 444 22.38 -28.85 -9.29
N HIS A 445 22.60 -30.17 -9.38
CA HIS A 445 22.95 -31.01 -8.25
C HIS A 445 24.42 -31.50 -8.29
N TYR A 446 25.14 -31.21 -9.36
CA TYR A 446 26.50 -31.70 -9.56
C TYR A 446 27.54 -30.97 -8.73
N ALA A 447 28.42 -31.74 -8.06
CA ALA A 447 29.51 -31.17 -7.27
C ALA A 447 30.58 -30.51 -8.16
N GLU A 448 30.79 -31.04 -9.37
CA GLU A 448 31.74 -30.52 -10.37
C GLU A 448 31.43 -29.08 -10.78
N LEU A 449 30.14 -28.72 -10.89
CA LEU A 449 29.72 -27.34 -11.20
C LEU A 449 29.98 -26.40 -10.03
N LYS A 450 29.85 -26.86 -8.78
CA LYS A 450 30.27 -26.08 -7.61
C LYS A 450 31.76 -25.76 -7.64
N ALA A 451 32.58 -26.78 -7.94
CA ALA A 451 34.04 -26.63 -8.06
C ALA A 451 34.40 -25.69 -9.22
N TYR A 452 33.77 -25.88 -10.38
CA TYR A 452 33.92 -25.02 -11.55
C TYR A 452 33.66 -23.55 -11.22
N ALA A 453 32.56 -23.25 -10.50
CA ALA A 453 32.22 -21.88 -10.12
C ALA A 453 33.21 -21.25 -9.13
N ILE A 454 33.87 -22.04 -8.26
CA ILE A 454 34.93 -21.56 -7.37
C ILE A 454 36.19 -21.21 -8.15
N GLN A 455 36.53 -21.99 -9.19
CA GLN A 455 37.77 -21.88 -9.95
C GLN A 455 37.69 -20.89 -11.09
N THR A 456 36.50 -20.52 -11.56
CA THR A 456 36.32 -19.76 -12.80
C THR A 456 35.87 -18.34 -12.51
N VAL A 457 36.71 -17.36 -12.90
CA VAL A 457 36.41 -15.95 -12.76
C VAL A 457 35.15 -15.60 -13.58
N GLY A 458 34.26 -14.87 -12.98
CA GLY A 458 32.97 -14.48 -13.60
C GLY A 458 31.86 -15.51 -13.45
N VAL A 459 32.11 -16.63 -12.77
CA VAL A 459 31.09 -17.59 -12.37
C VAL A 459 30.97 -17.58 -10.85
N GLU A 460 29.77 -17.51 -10.33
CA GLU A 460 29.55 -17.46 -8.88
C GLU A 460 28.63 -18.59 -8.44
N ASN A 461 28.89 -19.12 -7.24
CA ASN A 461 28.00 -20.08 -6.59
C ASN A 461 26.86 -19.38 -5.86
N ALA A 462 25.71 -20.02 -5.80
CA ALA A 462 24.66 -19.69 -4.87
C ALA A 462 24.02 -20.94 -4.29
N CYS A 463 23.46 -20.84 -3.09
CA CYS A 463 22.66 -21.89 -2.51
C CYS A 463 21.34 -21.39 -1.97
N CYS A 464 20.34 -22.25 -2.04
CA CYS A 464 19.11 -22.07 -1.28
C CYS A 464 19.35 -22.57 0.14
N GLU A 465 19.23 -21.70 1.12
CA GLU A 465 19.44 -22.01 2.53
C GLU A 465 18.41 -23.07 3.00
N PHE A 466 18.88 -24.07 3.72
CA PHE A 466 18.08 -25.15 4.26
C PHE A 466 18.36 -25.31 5.75
N ASP A 467 17.32 -25.23 6.56
CA ASP A 467 17.44 -25.44 8.01
C ASP A 467 17.44 -26.94 8.34
N VAL A 468 18.60 -27.47 8.63
CA VAL A 468 18.78 -28.88 9.01
C VAL A 468 18.12 -29.16 10.36
N ALA A 469 17.96 -28.16 11.22
CA ALA A 469 17.33 -28.34 12.54
C ALA A 469 15.81 -28.54 12.44
N THR A 470 15.14 -27.88 11.52
CA THR A 470 13.69 -28.01 11.32
C THR A 470 13.33 -28.92 10.13
N LEU A 471 14.28 -29.33 9.29
CA LEU A 471 14.09 -29.97 7.99
C LEU A 471 13.20 -29.16 7.05
N ARG A 472 13.27 -27.82 7.13
CA ARG A 472 12.48 -26.94 6.28
C ARG A 472 13.39 -26.04 5.46
N PRO A 473 13.03 -25.74 4.21
CA PRO A 473 13.70 -24.71 3.44
C PRO A 473 13.39 -23.35 4.06
N THR A 474 14.40 -22.48 4.15
CA THR A 474 14.21 -21.07 4.51
C THR A 474 13.82 -20.25 3.31
N TYR A 475 13.99 -20.76 2.08
CA TYR A 475 13.79 -20.10 0.79
C TYR A 475 14.68 -18.86 0.56
N ARG A 476 15.71 -18.67 1.38
CA ARG A 476 16.70 -17.61 1.17
C ARG A 476 17.77 -18.08 0.18
N LEU A 477 18.10 -17.21 -0.79
CA LEU A 477 19.22 -17.46 -1.71
C LEU A 477 20.47 -16.77 -1.16
N LEU A 478 21.52 -17.55 -0.95
CA LEU A 478 22.84 -17.08 -0.51
C LEU A 478 23.80 -17.13 -1.70
N ILE A 479 24.12 -15.97 -2.27
CA ILE A 479 25.06 -15.85 -3.39
C ILE A 479 26.47 -15.80 -2.85
N GLY A 480 27.46 -16.46 -3.52
CA GLY A 480 28.85 -16.60 -3.13
C GLY A 480 29.14 -17.76 -2.21
N VAL A 481 28.17 -18.67 -2.01
CA VAL A 481 28.33 -19.88 -1.21
C VAL A 481 27.81 -21.08 -1.99
N PRO A 482 28.59 -22.12 -2.19
CA PRO A 482 28.08 -23.39 -2.75
C PRO A 482 27.20 -24.11 -1.73
N GLY A 483 26.10 -24.69 -2.17
CA GLY A 483 25.18 -25.42 -1.29
C GLY A 483 25.76 -26.77 -0.83
N ARG A 484 25.46 -27.16 0.41
CA ARG A 484 25.80 -28.46 0.96
C ARG A 484 24.86 -29.55 0.49
N SER A 485 25.38 -30.76 0.44
CA SER A 485 24.55 -31.95 0.38
C SER A 485 24.08 -32.32 1.79
N ASN A 486 22.80 -32.23 2.07
CA ASN A 486 22.23 -32.52 3.39
C ASN A 486 21.54 -33.88 3.43
N ALA A 487 21.77 -34.75 2.41
CA ALA A 487 21.09 -36.02 2.29
C ALA A 487 21.22 -36.93 3.52
N PHE A 488 22.42 -37.06 4.07
CA PHE A 488 22.66 -37.88 5.26
C PHE A 488 21.98 -37.34 6.51
N ALA A 489 22.04 -36.03 6.71
CA ALA A 489 21.38 -35.39 7.86
C ALA A 489 19.85 -35.47 7.76
N ILE A 490 19.32 -35.29 6.58
CA ILE A 490 17.87 -35.45 6.30
C ILE A 490 17.44 -36.91 6.52
N SER A 491 18.17 -37.91 5.96
CA SER A 491 17.85 -39.30 6.10
C SER A 491 17.87 -39.80 7.54
N ALA A 492 18.90 -39.41 8.30
CA ALA A 492 19.00 -39.72 9.73
C ALA A 492 17.81 -39.16 10.50
N ARG A 493 17.39 -37.96 10.20
CA ARG A 493 16.30 -37.28 10.92
C ARG A 493 14.90 -37.80 10.53
N LEU A 494 14.76 -38.29 9.32
CA LEU A 494 13.56 -39.01 8.86
C LEU A 494 13.45 -40.43 9.44
N GLY A 495 14.44 -40.87 10.24
CA GLY A 495 14.40 -42.15 10.95
C GLY A 495 15.17 -43.28 10.27
N MET A 496 16.05 -42.99 9.31
CA MET A 496 16.94 -44.01 8.74
C MET A 496 17.87 -44.51 9.83
N PRO A 497 18.06 -45.87 9.97
CA PRO A 497 18.96 -46.41 10.97
C PRO A 497 20.38 -45.88 10.85
N ALA A 498 20.98 -45.52 12.00
CA ALA A 498 22.28 -44.88 12.04
C ALA A 498 23.38 -45.68 11.32
N ASN A 499 23.37 -47.03 11.44
CA ASN A 499 24.32 -47.88 10.77
C ASN A 499 24.27 -47.77 9.25
N ILE A 500 23.09 -47.53 8.65
CA ILE A 500 22.93 -47.34 7.20
C ILE A 500 23.54 -45.98 6.82
N VAL A 501 23.24 -44.95 7.57
CA VAL A 501 23.76 -43.61 7.30
C VAL A 501 25.28 -43.54 7.47
N GLU A 502 25.84 -44.20 8.49
CA GLU A 502 27.28 -44.24 8.70
C GLU A 502 27.99 -45.03 7.59
N HIS A 503 27.47 -46.19 7.25
CA HIS A 503 28.01 -46.95 6.16
C HIS A 503 27.94 -46.20 4.82
N ALA A 504 26.84 -45.48 4.57
CA ALA A 504 26.74 -44.64 3.37
C ALA A 504 27.75 -43.50 3.34
N LYS A 505 28.12 -42.91 4.51
CA LYS A 505 29.18 -41.94 4.60
C LYS A 505 30.56 -42.51 4.29
N GLU A 506 30.85 -43.74 4.72
CA GLU A 506 32.11 -44.43 4.44
C GLU A 506 32.31 -44.73 2.94
N LEU A 507 31.21 -44.83 2.18
CA LEU A 507 31.22 -45.09 0.74
C LEU A 507 31.49 -43.82 -0.10
N VAL A 508 31.45 -42.60 0.52
CA VAL A 508 31.74 -41.34 -0.16
C VAL A 508 33.28 -41.15 -0.19
N SER A 509 33.82 -40.66 -1.31
CA SER A 509 35.24 -40.45 -1.45
C SER A 509 35.78 -39.35 -0.52
N ASP A 510 37.02 -39.52 -0.06
CA ASP A 510 37.70 -38.57 0.83
C ASP A 510 37.79 -37.15 0.22
N GLU A 511 37.97 -37.01 -1.11
CA GLU A 511 38.01 -35.72 -1.82
C GLU A 511 36.69 -35.01 -1.73
N SER A 512 35.56 -35.70 -1.88
CA SER A 512 34.22 -35.17 -1.75
C SER A 512 33.94 -34.72 -0.31
N THR A 513 34.46 -35.47 0.68
CA THR A 513 34.29 -35.11 2.11
C THR A 513 35.09 -33.88 2.49
N MET A 514 36.35 -33.74 2.05
CA MET A 514 37.16 -32.56 2.25
C MET A 514 36.56 -31.30 1.59
N PHE A 515 36.02 -31.46 0.39
CA PHE A 515 35.33 -30.35 -0.29
C PHE A 515 34.08 -29.87 0.48
N GLU A 516 33.25 -30.77 0.95
CA GLU A 516 32.05 -30.43 1.73
C GLU A 516 32.41 -29.80 3.09
N GLU A 517 33.56 -30.15 3.73
CA GLU A 517 34.02 -29.47 4.94
C GLU A 517 34.47 -28.02 4.67
N VAL A 518 35.15 -27.75 3.57
CA VAL A 518 35.52 -26.39 3.16
C VAL A 518 34.30 -25.56 2.88
N VAL A 519 33.35 -26.11 2.14
CA VAL A 519 32.05 -25.48 1.89
C VAL A 519 31.34 -25.16 3.21
N SER A 520 31.35 -26.10 4.16
CA SER A 520 30.81 -25.94 5.51
C SER A 520 31.35 -24.74 6.25
N ARG A 521 32.66 -24.53 6.25
CA ARG A 521 33.32 -23.41 6.93
C ARG A 521 33.01 -22.08 6.23
N LEU A 522 32.92 -22.09 4.90
CA LEU A 522 32.55 -20.92 4.11
C LEU A 522 31.13 -20.44 4.41
N GLU A 523 30.16 -21.38 4.45
CA GLU A 523 28.77 -21.03 4.81
C GLU A 523 28.67 -20.44 6.21
N GLU A 524 29.34 -21.07 7.19
CA GLU A 524 29.32 -20.59 8.59
C GLU A 524 29.94 -19.18 8.73
N SER A 525 31.08 -18.95 8.07
CA SER A 525 31.77 -17.66 8.06
C SER A 525 30.88 -16.58 7.42
N ARG A 526 30.26 -16.91 6.29
CA ARG A 526 29.39 -15.97 5.61
C ARG A 526 28.10 -15.67 6.35
N ARG A 527 27.49 -16.68 6.97
CA ARG A 527 26.30 -16.47 7.81
C ARG A 527 26.59 -15.50 8.94
N LYS A 528 27.75 -15.63 9.59
CA LYS A 528 28.21 -14.67 10.63
C LYS A 528 28.37 -13.26 10.07
N MET A 529 28.97 -13.13 8.88
CA MET A 529 29.11 -11.82 8.23
C MET A 529 27.75 -11.22 7.82
N GLU A 530 26.80 -12.04 7.37
CA GLU A 530 25.45 -11.58 6.99
C GLU A 530 24.64 -11.11 8.20
N ASP A 531 24.70 -11.87 9.32
CA ASP A 531 24.06 -11.50 10.59
C ASP A 531 24.68 -10.19 11.17
N GLU A 532 26.01 -10.04 11.05
CA GLU A 532 26.69 -8.79 11.44
C GLU A 532 26.30 -7.61 10.55
N ARG A 533 26.20 -7.82 9.24
CA ARG A 533 25.78 -6.81 8.27
C ARG A 533 24.34 -6.37 8.50
N GLU A 534 23.43 -7.33 8.73
CA GLU A 534 22.01 -7.03 9.01
C GLU A 534 21.87 -6.24 10.32
N SER A 535 22.64 -6.62 11.34
CA SER A 535 22.71 -5.90 12.61
C SER A 535 23.27 -4.48 12.45
N ALA A 536 24.31 -4.31 11.63
CA ALA A 536 24.90 -3.01 11.32
C ALA A 536 23.93 -2.11 10.54
N GLU A 537 23.17 -2.67 9.60
CA GLU A 537 22.18 -1.93 8.82
C GLU A 537 20.98 -1.49 9.68
N GLN A 538 20.52 -2.35 10.59
CA GLN A 538 19.49 -1.98 11.57
C GLN A 538 19.98 -0.88 12.51
N LEU A 539 21.22 -0.95 12.98
CA LEU A 539 21.82 0.11 13.80
C LEU A 539 21.94 1.42 13.04
N ARG A 540 22.31 1.37 11.75
CA ARG A 540 22.40 2.55 10.87
C ARG A 540 21.03 3.21 10.66
N LEU A 541 19.99 2.41 10.42
CA LEU A 541 18.62 2.91 10.27
C LEU A 541 18.11 3.55 11.56
N LYS A 542 18.39 2.93 12.71
CA LYS A 542 18.06 3.50 14.02
C LYS A 542 18.82 4.82 14.26
N ALA A 543 20.09 4.87 13.91
CA ALA A 543 20.89 6.09 14.04
C ALA A 543 20.35 7.23 13.17
N GLN A 544 20.00 6.96 11.91
CA GLN A 544 19.39 7.94 11.01
C GLN A 544 18.03 8.45 11.51
N ASN A 545 17.20 7.57 12.07
CA ASN A 545 15.92 7.98 12.64
C ASN A 545 16.11 8.85 13.90
N MET A 546 17.07 8.50 14.77
CA MET A 546 17.43 9.30 15.94
C MET A 546 18.01 10.68 15.55
N GLU A 547 18.77 10.73 14.46
CA GLU A 547 19.31 12.00 13.94
C GLU A 547 18.19 12.91 13.44
N LYS A 548 17.24 12.38 12.67
CA LYS A 548 16.04 13.12 12.22
C LYS A 548 15.16 13.60 13.38
N GLU A 549 14.98 12.76 14.40
CA GLU A 549 14.23 13.14 15.59
C GLU A 549 14.94 14.25 16.40
N ALA A 550 16.27 14.15 16.52
CA ALA A 550 17.07 15.18 17.19
C ALA A 550 17.05 16.50 16.43
N GLU A 551 17.10 16.47 15.10
CA GLU A 551 16.98 17.64 14.24
C GLU A 551 15.58 18.30 14.36
N ALA A 552 14.52 17.49 14.35
CA ALA A 552 13.15 17.98 14.54
C ALA A 552 12.92 18.57 15.94
N LEU A 553 13.53 17.99 16.98
CA LEU A 553 13.49 18.51 18.35
C LEU A 553 14.26 19.84 18.47
N ARG A 554 15.41 19.95 17.80
CA ARG A 554 16.22 21.17 17.75
C ARG A 554 15.45 22.31 17.08
N ASP A 555 14.80 22.03 15.94
CA ASP A 555 13.99 23.02 15.21
C ASP A 555 12.78 23.50 16.02
N ARG A 556 12.16 22.59 16.78
CA ARG A 556 11.08 22.96 17.71
C ARG A 556 11.59 23.85 18.83
N ALA A 557 12.67 23.43 19.49
CA ALA A 557 13.27 24.23 20.56
C ALA A 557 13.72 25.62 20.11
N GLU A 558 14.23 25.75 18.88
CA GLU A 558 14.59 27.05 18.30
C GLU A 558 13.36 27.93 18.00
N LYS A 559 12.27 27.35 17.52
CA LYS A 559 11.00 28.06 17.31
C LYS A 559 10.38 28.51 18.63
N ASP A 560 10.37 27.62 19.63
CA ASP A 560 9.82 27.92 20.95
C ASP A 560 10.66 29.02 21.64
N ALA A 561 12.00 28.99 21.55
CA ALA A 561 12.86 30.02 22.06
C ALA A 561 12.65 31.39 21.37
N LYS A 562 12.46 31.41 20.04
CA LYS A 562 12.12 32.65 19.30
C LYS A 562 10.78 33.19 19.76
N HIS A 563 9.80 32.37 19.97
CA HIS A 563 8.46 32.78 20.41
C HIS A 563 8.48 33.34 21.85
N GLU A 564 9.26 32.73 22.74
CA GLU A 564 9.47 33.22 24.11
C GLU A 564 10.18 34.59 24.13
N ILE A 565 11.22 34.76 23.31
CA ILE A 565 11.94 36.05 23.17
C ILE A 565 11.02 37.14 22.61
N GLU A 566 10.18 36.79 21.63
CA GLU A 566 9.25 37.77 21.03
C GLU A 566 8.15 38.17 22.02
N ARG A 567 7.66 37.22 22.82
CA ARG A 567 6.71 37.46 23.90
C ARG A 567 7.30 38.36 24.99
N ALA A 568 8.52 38.03 25.45
CA ALA A 568 9.21 38.88 26.43
C ALA A 568 9.48 40.32 25.92
N ARG A 569 9.78 40.46 24.61
CA ARG A 569 9.91 41.79 23.99
C ARG A 569 8.57 42.57 23.96
N MET A 570 7.47 41.87 23.70
CA MET A 570 6.15 42.48 23.70
C MET A 570 5.77 42.93 25.11
N GLU A 571 5.97 42.09 26.14
CA GLU A 571 5.72 42.40 27.55
C GLU A 571 6.59 43.55 28.03
N ALA A 572 7.88 43.61 27.65
CA ALA A 572 8.76 44.74 27.95
C ALA A 572 8.31 46.03 27.26
N ALA A 573 7.86 45.98 26.01
CA ALA A 573 7.36 47.15 25.27
C ALA A 573 6.07 47.70 25.91
N GLU A 574 5.16 46.81 26.35
CA GLU A 574 3.96 47.24 27.09
C GLU A 574 4.29 47.92 28.42
N LEU A 575 5.24 47.35 29.17
CA LEU A 575 5.69 47.92 30.44
C LEU A 575 6.29 49.35 30.24
N VAL A 576 7.16 49.49 29.23
CA VAL A 576 7.74 50.81 28.88
C VAL A 576 6.66 51.81 28.46
N GLN A 577 5.66 51.36 27.70
CA GLN A 577 4.56 52.21 27.27
C GLN A 577 3.66 52.63 28.44
N LYS A 578 3.41 51.73 29.39
CA LYS A 578 2.67 52.04 30.62
C LYS A 578 3.42 53.03 31.48
N THR A 579 4.71 52.80 31.72
CA THR A 579 5.56 53.74 32.50
C THR A 579 5.65 55.10 31.85
N ARG A 580 5.71 55.18 30.50
CA ARG A 580 5.71 56.44 29.75
C ARG A 580 4.41 57.20 29.90
N ARG A 581 3.23 56.52 29.90
CA ARG A 581 1.93 57.16 30.14
C ARG A 581 1.81 57.68 31.55
N GLU A 582 2.27 56.93 32.54
CA GLU A 582 2.28 57.37 33.95
C GLU A 582 3.21 58.52 34.19
N ALA A 583 4.39 58.58 33.56
CA ALA A 583 5.32 59.67 33.59
C ALA A 583 4.74 60.93 32.96
N GLN A 584 4.06 60.77 31.80
CA GLN A 584 3.40 61.91 31.13
C GLN A 584 2.28 62.50 32.00
N SER A 585 1.46 61.63 32.63
CA SER A 585 0.40 62.08 33.55
C SER A 585 0.94 62.87 34.75
N LEU A 586 2.09 62.44 35.30
CA LEU A 586 2.75 63.13 36.38
C LEU A 586 3.36 64.48 35.94
N LEU A 587 3.87 64.55 34.68
CA LEU A 587 4.35 65.79 34.10
C LEU A 587 3.20 66.78 33.84
N ASP A 588 2.06 66.27 33.35
CA ASP A 588 0.86 67.11 33.13
C ASP A 588 0.30 67.67 34.48
N GLU A 589 0.28 66.83 35.55
CA GLU A 589 -0.06 67.27 36.91
C GLU A 589 0.90 68.34 37.42
N LEU A 590 2.20 68.22 37.17
CA LEU A 590 3.22 69.15 37.54
C LEU A 590 3.08 70.48 36.77
N GLU A 591 2.71 70.45 35.46
CA GLU A 591 2.46 71.65 34.66
C GLU A 591 1.20 72.42 35.12
N ASP A 592 0.13 71.67 35.49
CA ASP A 592 -1.10 72.30 36.01
C ASP A 592 -0.88 72.89 37.38
N LEU A 593 -0.06 72.28 38.24
CA LEU A 593 0.38 72.92 39.52
C LEU A 593 1.25 74.13 39.32
N ARG A 594 2.05 74.22 38.25
CA ARG A 594 2.88 75.36 37.87
C ARG A 594 2.07 76.53 37.28
N ARG A 595 0.96 76.22 36.57
CA ARG A 595 0.02 77.18 36.02
C ARG A 595 -0.80 77.92 37.13
N ASN A 596 -1.10 77.26 38.23
CA ASN A 596 -1.82 77.79 39.38
C ASN A 596 -0.86 78.47 40.36
N LYS A 597 -0.45 79.70 40.04
CA LYS A 597 0.55 80.52 40.72
C LYS A 597 0.16 80.94 42.13
N GLN A 598 -0.50 80.21 42.95
CA GLN A 598 -0.72 80.56 44.38
C GLN A 598 -1.24 79.37 45.24
N LYS A 599 -0.44 78.31 45.44
CA LYS A 599 -0.58 77.50 46.62
C LYS A 599 0.69 76.73 46.83
N LEU A 600 1.30 76.81 47.99
CA LEU A 600 2.36 75.90 48.41
C LEU A 600 1.81 74.50 48.40
N LEU A 601 2.56 73.57 47.70
CA LEU A 601 2.24 72.13 47.66
C LEU A 601 1.97 71.57 49.06
N THR A 602 0.76 71.05 49.29
CA THR A 602 0.38 70.46 50.57
C THR A 602 1.20 69.20 50.77
N ALA A 603 1.42 68.85 52.03
CA ALA A 603 2.20 67.63 52.35
C ALA A 603 1.66 66.35 51.70
N GLU A 604 0.37 66.23 51.42
CA GLU A 604 -0.32 65.17 50.70
C GLU A 604 0.04 65.16 49.22
N GLN A 605 0.15 66.28 48.54
CA GLN A 605 0.53 66.32 47.13
C GLN A 605 2.02 65.94 46.91
N LYS A 606 2.90 66.37 47.85
CA LYS A 606 4.29 65.87 47.85
C LYS A 606 4.42 64.41 48.14
N ALA A 607 3.55 63.85 49.00
CA ALA A 607 3.53 62.40 49.28
C ALA A 607 3.04 61.61 48.10
N ARG A 608 1.98 62.10 47.35
CA ARG A 608 1.51 61.40 46.08
C ARG A 608 2.56 61.40 44.98
N LEU A 609 3.24 62.55 44.74
CA LEU A 609 4.33 62.62 43.78
C LEU A 609 5.49 61.66 44.15
N LYS A 610 5.89 61.58 45.41
CA LYS A 610 6.91 60.65 45.89
C LYS A 610 6.46 59.21 45.80
N ALA A 611 5.18 58.94 46.05
CA ALA A 611 4.62 57.59 45.89
C ALA A 611 4.61 57.17 44.41
N GLY A 612 4.16 58.00 43.47
CA GLY A 612 4.18 57.77 42.06
C GLY A 612 5.58 57.49 41.49
N ILE A 613 6.59 58.27 41.90
CA ILE A 613 8.00 58.07 41.53
C ILE A 613 8.50 56.70 42.06
N ARG A 614 8.17 56.37 43.34
CA ARG A 614 8.53 55.11 43.95
C ARG A 614 7.88 53.87 43.27
N ASP A 615 6.65 54.03 42.82
CA ASP A 615 5.93 52.96 42.08
C ASP A 615 6.50 52.79 40.67
N MET A 616 6.94 53.86 40.01
CA MET A 616 7.69 53.80 38.77
C MET A 616 9.08 53.18 38.94
N GLU A 617 9.81 53.47 39.97
CA GLU A 617 11.10 52.86 40.30
C GLU A 617 10.91 51.34 40.54
N LYS A 618 9.86 50.92 41.23
CA LYS A 618 9.56 49.50 41.45
C LYS A 618 9.12 48.77 40.17
N ALA A 619 8.42 49.43 39.25
CA ALA A 619 7.98 48.87 37.97
C ALA A 619 9.10 48.81 36.94
N SER A 620 10.16 49.58 37.07
CA SER A 620 11.32 49.61 36.18
C SER A 620 12.54 48.87 36.71
N ASP A 621 12.40 48.18 37.84
CA ASP A 621 13.51 47.39 38.39
C ASP A 621 13.76 46.16 37.50
N PRO A 622 14.83 46.10 36.68
CA PRO A 622 15.18 44.91 35.95
C PRO A 622 15.63 43.90 37.00
N VAL A 623 15.19 42.63 36.80
CA VAL A 623 15.69 41.47 37.50
C VAL A 623 17.15 41.72 37.93
N HIS A 624 17.42 41.71 39.21
CA HIS A 624 18.73 41.95 39.77
C HIS A 624 19.78 41.13 39.01
N GLU A 625 20.54 41.73 38.11
CA GLU A 625 21.90 41.26 37.83
C GLU A 625 22.66 41.46 39.17
N ARG A 626 22.87 40.35 39.89
CA ARG A 626 23.78 40.33 41.01
C ARG A 626 25.15 40.73 40.45
N ARG A 627 25.57 41.98 40.73
CA ARG A 627 26.88 42.45 40.38
C ARG A 627 27.91 41.47 40.99
N ILE A 628 28.86 41.02 40.15
CA ILE A 628 29.99 40.21 40.59
C ILE A 628 30.69 41.04 41.66
N ASP A 629 30.74 40.52 42.88
CA ASP A 629 31.50 41.19 43.98
C ASP A 629 32.98 41.08 43.65
N GLU A 630 33.56 42.18 43.19
CA GLU A 630 34.95 42.27 42.73
C GLU A 630 35.95 42.10 43.90
N ASP A 631 35.50 42.23 45.15
CA ASP A 631 36.36 42.19 46.35
C ASP A 631 36.50 40.81 46.99
N TYR A 632 35.86 39.76 46.42
CA TYR A 632 35.96 38.41 46.96
C TYR A 632 37.31 37.77 46.62
N VAL A 633 38.12 37.51 47.64
CA VAL A 633 39.38 36.76 47.52
C VAL A 633 39.18 35.31 48.01
N LEU A 634 39.54 34.38 47.15
CA LEU A 634 39.48 32.96 47.53
C LEU A 634 40.37 32.67 48.78
N PRO A 635 39.85 31.98 49.80
CA PRO A 635 40.59 31.69 51.02
C PRO A 635 41.82 30.83 50.77
N ARG A 636 41.85 30.02 49.72
CA ARG A 636 42.93 29.22 49.21
C ARG A 636 42.80 28.94 47.71
N PRO A 637 43.88 28.54 47.04
CA PRO A 637 43.77 28.10 45.65
C PRO A 637 42.81 26.91 45.54
N LEU A 638 41.97 26.88 44.44
CA LEU A 638 41.06 25.81 44.15
C LEU A 638 41.82 24.53 43.79
N GLN A 639 41.27 23.41 44.26
CA GLN A 639 41.78 22.06 43.94
C GLN A 639 40.70 21.26 43.21
N VAL A 640 41.09 20.28 42.39
CA VAL A 640 40.17 19.36 41.75
C VAL A 640 39.39 18.60 42.82
N GLY A 641 38.06 18.65 42.72
CA GLY A 641 37.16 18.07 43.71
C GLY A 641 36.57 19.08 44.71
N ASP A 642 37.01 20.35 44.70
CA ASP A 642 36.43 21.37 45.54
C ASP A 642 34.98 21.67 45.15
N THR A 643 34.12 21.92 46.13
CA THR A 643 32.75 22.40 45.92
C THR A 643 32.75 23.90 45.88
N VAL A 644 32.24 24.46 44.79
CA VAL A 644 32.19 25.90 44.56
C VAL A 644 30.78 26.34 44.21
N LEU A 645 30.41 27.55 44.60
CA LEU A 645 29.18 28.19 44.17
C LEU A 645 29.50 29.09 42.96
N ILE A 646 28.79 28.90 41.89
CA ILE A 646 28.82 29.83 40.74
C ILE A 646 27.87 30.98 41.07
N TYR A 647 28.45 32.12 41.31
CA TYR A 647 27.79 33.25 41.99
C TYR A 647 26.66 33.89 41.16
N ASP A 648 26.84 34.00 39.84
CA ASP A 648 25.86 34.63 38.92
C ASP A 648 24.57 33.80 38.76
N ILE A 649 24.69 32.47 38.84
CA ILE A 649 23.54 31.56 38.64
C ILE A 649 23.12 30.83 39.92
N ASP A 650 23.76 31.15 41.07
CA ASP A 650 23.50 30.55 42.39
C ASP A 650 23.43 29.02 42.39
N LYS A 651 24.38 28.36 41.70
CA LYS A 651 24.44 26.91 41.55
C LYS A 651 25.74 26.35 42.12
N ILE A 652 25.60 25.26 42.94
CA ILE A 652 26.74 24.55 43.47
C ILE A 652 27.34 23.66 42.38
N ALA A 653 28.64 23.75 42.21
CA ALA A 653 29.42 22.98 41.23
C ALA A 653 30.64 22.29 41.86
N THR A 654 31.13 21.25 41.23
CA THR A 654 32.39 20.60 41.62
C THR A 654 33.48 20.94 40.63
N VAL A 655 34.65 21.34 41.09
CA VAL A 655 35.83 21.65 40.26
C VAL A 655 36.36 20.35 39.64
N LEU A 656 36.49 20.31 38.33
CA LEU A 656 37.00 19.15 37.59
C LEU A 656 38.45 19.32 37.15
N ASP A 657 38.85 20.56 36.83
CA ASP A 657 40.22 20.86 36.35
C ASP A 657 40.55 22.31 36.69
N VAL A 658 41.82 22.54 37.11
CA VAL A 658 42.39 23.84 37.45
C VAL A 658 43.63 24.08 36.60
N PRO A 659 43.56 24.80 35.49
CA PRO A 659 44.70 25.03 34.61
C PRO A 659 45.75 25.93 35.28
N LYS A 660 47.03 25.62 35.12
CA LYS A 660 48.17 26.30 35.79
C LYS A 660 48.32 27.80 35.39
N ASN A 661 47.72 28.28 34.31
CA ASN A 661 47.80 29.67 33.82
C ASN A 661 46.50 30.10 33.09
N GLY A 662 45.33 29.88 33.64
CA GLY A 662 44.10 30.24 32.97
C GLY A 662 43.05 30.85 33.90
N ASP A 663 42.39 31.94 33.50
CA ASP A 663 41.30 32.61 34.24
C ASP A 663 39.97 31.84 34.27
N GLN A 664 39.88 30.70 33.58
CA GLN A 664 38.65 29.88 33.49
C GLN A 664 38.88 28.49 34.08
N ILE A 665 38.05 28.09 35.02
CA ILE A 665 38.04 26.84 35.75
C ILE A 665 36.96 25.93 35.18
N LEU A 666 37.27 24.66 34.90
CA LEU A 666 36.26 23.68 34.49
C LEU A 666 35.54 23.14 35.71
N VAL A 667 34.24 23.38 35.75
CA VAL A 667 33.36 22.96 36.83
C VAL A 667 32.21 22.09 36.32
N GLN A 668 31.68 21.22 37.16
CA GLN A 668 30.53 20.38 36.87
C GLN A 668 29.34 20.78 37.74
N VAL A 669 28.20 21.13 37.09
CA VAL A 669 26.93 21.41 37.73
C VAL A 669 25.97 20.28 37.36
N GLY A 670 25.73 19.36 38.28
CA GLY A 670 24.95 18.15 37.98
C GLY A 670 25.61 17.28 36.89
N ILE A 671 25.01 17.17 35.71
CA ILE A 671 25.55 16.41 34.57
C ILE A 671 26.30 17.29 33.55
N ILE A 672 26.21 18.60 33.67
CA ILE A 672 26.77 19.55 32.70
C ILE A 672 28.17 20.00 33.16
N LYS A 673 29.14 19.95 32.24
CA LYS A 673 30.49 20.47 32.43
C LYS A 673 30.59 21.81 31.71
N THR A 674 31.00 22.85 32.41
CA THR A 674 31.17 24.19 31.88
C THR A 674 32.41 24.87 32.40
N ARG A 675 32.93 25.84 31.65
CA ARG A 675 34.07 26.68 32.08
C ARG A 675 33.54 28.00 32.62
N VAL A 676 33.94 28.32 33.82
CA VAL A 676 33.50 29.52 34.55
C VAL A 676 34.73 30.34 34.96
N PRO A 677 34.71 31.70 34.79
CA PRO A 677 35.77 32.56 35.26
C PRO A 677 36.01 32.43 36.76
N LEU A 678 37.28 32.41 37.17
CA LEU A 678 37.69 32.28 38.59
C LEU A 678 37.01 33.31 39.48
N LYS A 679 36.77 34.54 38.96
CA LYS A 679 36.08 35.63 39.66
C LYS A 679 34.64 35.34 40.03
N ASN A 680 34.01 34.40 39.33
CA ASN A 680 32.62 34.04 39.52
C ASN A 680 32.41 32.79 40.41
N LEU A 681 33.53 32.27 40.98
CA LEU A 681 33.48 31.07 41.82
C LEU A 681 33.70 31.46 43.29
N ARG A 682 32.91 30.90 44.18
CA ARG A 682 33.02 31.07 45.65
C ARG A 682 33.21 29.70 46.24
N LEU A 683 34.25 29.51 47.06
CA LEU A 683 34.46 28.26 47.82
C LEU A 683 33.36 28.07 48.84
N THR A 684 32.72 26.88 48.85
CA THR A 684 31.64 26.57 49.81
C THR A 684 31.80 25.24 50.41
N ASP A 685 31.52 25.10 51.72
CA ASP A 685 31.51 23.81 52.45
C ASP A 685 30.17 23.09 52.31
N GLN A 686 29.22 23.64 51.61
CA GLN A 686 27.95 22.99 51.34
C GLN A 686 28.10 21.86 50.32
N LYS A 687 28.12 20.62 50.77
CA LYS A 687 28.14 19.45 49.90
C LYS A 687 26.87 19.40 49.05
N PRO A 688 26.95 19.03 47.74
CA PRO A 688 25.78 18.77 46.90
C PRO A 688 24.94 17.69 47.62
N LYS A 689 23.64 17.85 47.72
CA LYS A 689 22.73 16.85 48.29
C LYS A 689 22.80 15.58 47.46
N GLU A 690 23.70 14.66 47.82
CA GLU A 690 23.71 13.30 47.29
C GLU A 690 22.49 12.53 47.80
N LYS A 691 21.69 12.00 46.91
CA LYS A 691 20.73 10.95 47.24
C LYS A 691 21.52 9.71 47.66
N LYS A 692 21.40 9.33 48.94
CA LYS A 692 22.05 8.15 49.57
C LYS A 692 21.84 6.90 48.72
N LYS A 693 22.92 6.29 48.23
CA LYS A 693 22.98 4.90 47.82
C LYS A 693 23.26 4.05 49.04
N ALA A 694 22.35 3.12 49.33
CA ALA A 694 22.59 2.06 50.36
C ALA A 694 23.61 1.06 49.78
N ALA A 695 24.61 0.72 50.62
CA ALA A 695 25.64 -0.25 50.29
C ALA A 695 25.12 -1.69 50.47
N GLY A 696 25.55 -2.60 49.62
CA GLY A 696 25.35 -4.03 49.76
C GLY A 696 25.86 -4.80 48.56
N GLY A 697 26.98 -5.47 48.69
CA GLY A 697 27.90 -5.94 47.69
C GLY A 697 27.49 -7.13 46.81
N HIS A 698 28.36 -7.34 45.90
CA HIS A 698 28.78 -8.48 45.04
C HIS A 698 28.27 -8.58 43.60
N ARG A 699 29.24 -8.24 42.77
CA ARG A 699 29.69 -8.90 41.53
C ARG A 699 28.68 -9.32 40.47
N THR A 700 28.89 -8.72 39.36
CA THR A 700 29.17 -9.18 38.00
C THR A 700 28.10 -8.91 36.94
N VAL A 701 28.66 -8.44 35.82
CA VAL A 701 28.14 -8.38 34.45
C VAL A 701 27.21 -7.21 34.12
N THR A 702 27.84 -6.17 33.63
CA THR A 702 27.22 -5.04 32.95
C THR A 702 26.59 -5.50 31.62
N LYS A 703 25.26 -5.53 31.58
CA LYS A 703 24.52 -5.25 30.35
C LYS A 703 23.88 -3.89 30.53
N LYS A 704 24.27 -2.92 29.72
CA LYS A 704 23.58 -1.64 29.60
C LYS A 704 22.16 -1.94 29.15
N MET A 705 21.17 -1.66 29.96
CA MET A 705 19.78 -1.56 29.55
C MET A 705 19.40 -0.09 29.45
N ASP A 706 18.85 0.24 28.29
CA ASP A 706 18.35 1.56 27.95
C ASP A 706 17.26 2.02 28.93
N SER A 707 17.41 3.24 29.41
CA SER A 707 16.38 3.92 30.19
C SER A 707 15.32 4.53 29.27
N ALA A 708 14.32 3.74 28.90
CA ALA A 708 13.06 4.30 28.38
C ALA A 708 12.25 4.95 29.52
N PRO A 709 11.51 6.03 29.28
CA PRO A 709 10.67 6.64 30.31
C PRO A 709 9.64 5.63 30.82
N ALA A 710 9.37 5.64 32.13
CA ALA A 710 8.43 4.74 32.78
C ALA A 710 7.03 4.89 32.13
N ARG A 711 6.57 3.85 31.45
CA ARG A 711 5.21 3.76 30.89
C ARG A 711 4.30 3.20 31.95
N ASN A 712 3.11 3.78 32.14
CA ASN A 712 2.07 3.32 33.04
C ASN A 712 0.89 2.66 32.31
N GLU A 713 0.99 2.50 30.98
CA GLU A 713 0.00 1.83 30.15
C GLU A 713 0.67 0.93 29.11
N VAL A 714 0.00 -0.19 28.78
CA VAL A 714 0.37 -1.12 27.73
C VAL A 714 -0.85 -1.43 26.86
N ASP A 715 -0.66 -1.45 25.53
CA ASP A 715 -1.70 -1.75 24.57
C ASP A 715 -1.46 -3.11 23.92
N VAL A 716 -2.33 -4.07 24.23
CA VAL A 716 -2.27 -5.46 23.74
C VAL A 716 -3.37 -5.78 22.72
N ARG A 717 -4.02 -4.76 22.16
CA ARG A 717 -5.05 -4.96 21.14
C ARG A 717 -4.46 -5.57 19.87
N GLY A 718 -5.14 -6.56 19.31
CA GLY A 718 -4.70 -7.24 18.09
C GLY A 718 -3.67 -8.34 18.27
N MET A 719 -3.17 -8.57 19.51
CA MET A 719 -2.28 -9.67 19.85
C MET A 719 -3.07 -10.96 20.07
N ASN A 720 -2.43 -12.11 19.90
CA ASN A 720 -2.98 -13.36 20.39
C ASN A 720 -2.84 -13.44 21.93
N LEU A 721 -3.57 -14.38 22.57
CA LEU A 721 -3.60 -14.43 24.05
C LEU A 721 -2.23 -14.70 24.67
N GLU A 722 -1.43 -15.58 24.07
CA GLU A 722 -0.12 -15.95 24.61
C GLU A 722 0.88 -14.79 24.52
N GLU A 723 0.91 -14.09 23.40
CA GLU A 723 1.73 -12.88 23.21
C GLU A 723 1.31 -11.76 24.16
N ALA A 724 0.00 -11.54 24.30
CA ALA A 724 -0.52 -10.55 25.22
C ALA A 724 -0.15 -10.83 26.68
N LEU A 725 -0.15 -12.08 27.12
CA LEU A 725 0.25 -12.46 28.47
C LEU A 725 1.75 -12.24 28.72
N MET A 726 2.63 -12.54 27.74
CA MET A 726 4.06 -12.25 27.84
C MET A 726 4.34 -10.74 27.94
N GLU A 727 3.64 -9.93 27.14
CA GLU A 727 3.79 -8.48 27.17
C GLU A 727 3.30 -7.88 28.48
N VAL A 728 2.19 -8.40 29.03
CA VAL A 728 1.66 -8.01 30.35
C VAL A 728 2.65 -8.36 31.47
N ASP A 729 3.26 -9.54 31.47
CA ASP A 729 4.25 -9.93 32.46
C ASP A 729 5.51 -9.04 32.37
N ALA A 730 6.05 -8.82 31.18
CA ALA A 730 7.18 -7.93 30.98
C ALA A 730 6.87 -6.50 31.44
N PHE A 731 5.64 -6.04 31.21
CA PHE A 731 5.18 -4.71 31.62
C PHE A 731 5.04 -4.61 33.16
N ILE A 732 4.51 -5.63 33.82
CA ILE A 732 4.44 -5.69 35.28
C ILE A 732 5.85 -5.70 35.92
N ASP A 733 6.78 -6.48 35.37
CA ASP A 733 8.16 -6.53 35.85
C ASP A 733 8.85 -5.16 35.66
N HIS A 734 8.66 -4.52 34.52
CA HIS A 734 9.17 -3.18 34.29
C HIS A 734 8.59 -2.14 35.26
N ALA A 735 7.30 -2.23 35.55
CA ALA A 735 6.61 -1.34 36.47
C ALA A 735 7.09 -1.50 37.90
N LEU A 736 7.35 -2.73 38.34
CA LEU A 736 7.94 -3.03 39.65
C LEU A 736 9.36 -2.44 39.79
N MET A 737 10.17 -2.48 38.70
CA MET A 737 11.50 -1.88 38.70
C MET A 737 11.46 -0.35 38.80
N HIS A 738 10.36 0.28 38.39
CA HIS A 738 10.18 1.74 38.42
C HIS A 738 9.28 2.24 39.58
N ASN A 739 8.89 1.37 40.49
CA ASN A 739 8.00 1.68 41.62
C ASN A 739 6.66 2.31 41.20
N LEU A 740 6.06 1.81 40.14
CA LEU A 740 4.71 2.19 39.71
C LEU A 740 3.68 1.37 40.49
N ASN A 741 2.72 2.02 41.12
CA ASN A 741 1.70 1.36 41.91
C ASN A 741 0.42 1.05 41.15
N MET A 742 0.22 1.70 39.98
CA MET A 742 -0.99 1.55 39.17
C MET A 742 -0.65 1.45 37.71
N LEU A 743 -1.21 0.47 37.00
CA LEU A 743 -0.97 0.16 35.62
C LEU A 743 -2.27 0.04 34.85
N THR A 744 -2.23 0.39 33.59
CA THR A 744 -3.36 0.34 32.66
C THR A 744 -3.06 -0.63 31.50
N ILE A 745 -3.91 -1.65 31.34
CA ILE A 745 -3.79 -2.64 30.25
C ILE A 745 -4.96 -2.45 29.29
N ILE A 746 -4.67 -2.11 28.04
CA ILE A 746 -5.66 -1.84 26.99
C ILE A 746 -5.81 -3.08 26.11
N HIS A 747 -6.92 -3.81 26.26
CA HIS A 747 -7.21 -5.05 25.50
C HIS A 747 -8.38 -4.92 24.52
N GLY A 748 -9.07 -3.78 24.50
CA GLY A 748 -10.19 -3.51 23.60
C GLY A 748 -11.53 -4.16 24.03
N LYS A 749 -12.61 -3.76 23.33
CA LYS A 749 -14.00 -4.21 23.58
C LYS A 749 -14.45 -5.41 22.74
N GLY A 750 -13.53 -6.14 22.04
CA GLY A 750 -13.84 -7.24 21.10
C GLY A 750 -14.53 -8.45 21.76
N THR A 751 -14.27 -9.66 21.28
CA THR A 751 -14.92 -10.92 21.73
C THR A 751 -14.71 -11.26 23.20
N GLY A 752 -13.87 -10.52 23.93
CA GLY A 752 -13.58 -10.70 25.35
C GLY A 752 -12.54 -11.77 25.68
N ILE A 753 -11.95 -12.44 24.68
CA ILE A 753 -10.93 -13.48 24.87
C ILE A 753 -9.71 -12.92 25.60
N LEU A 754 -9.14 -11.81 25.12
CA LEU A 754 -8.00 -11.14 25.76
C LEU A 754 -8.34 -10.66 27.17
N ARG A 755 -9.47 -9.99 27.33
CA ARG A 755 -9.94 -9.53 28.64
C ARG A 755 -10.01 -10.66 29.67
N ASN A 756 -10.69 -11.76 29.31
CA ASN A 756 -10.88 -12.87 30.24
C ASN A 756 -9.56 -13.59 30.53
N GLY A 757 -8.71 -13.79 29.50
CA GLY A 757 -7.39 -14.42 29.70
C GLY A 757 -6.46 -13.58 30.56
N ILE A 758 -6.36 -12.28 30.33
CA ILE A 758 -5.55 -11.34 31.11
C ILE A 758 -6.05 -11.28 32.55
N GLN A 759 -7.35 -11.18 32.80
CA GLN A 759 -7.90 -11.16 34.16
C GLN A 759 -7.67 -12.47 34.90
N GLN A 760 -7.74 -13.62 34.22
CA GLN A 760 -7.42 -14.91 34.82
C GLN A 760 -5.94 -15.02 35.18
N HIS A 761 -5.06 -14.48 34.37
CA HIS A 761 -3.61 -14.42 34.61
C HIS A 761 -3.28 -13.49 35.77
N LEU A 762 -3.84 -12.29 35.82
CA LEU A 762 -3.63 -11.30 36.88
C LEU A 762 -4.09 -11.81 38.26
N ARG A 763 -5.16 -12.65 38.34
CA ARG A 763 -5.58 -13.29 39.62
C ARG A 763 -4.53 -14.19 40.22
N ARG A 764 -3.65 -14.75 39.42
CA ARG A 764 -2.58 -15.68 39.86
C ARG A 764 -1.22 -14.98 39.99
N HIS A 765 -1.09 -13.75 39.55
CA HIS A 765 0.19 -13.05 39.55
C HIS A 765 0.53 -12.50 40.92
N LYS A 766 1.72 -12.87 41.47
CA LYS A 766 2.14 -12.59 42.83
C LYS A 766 2.28 -11.10 43.19
N ALA A 767 2.64 -10.28 42.22
CA ALA A 767 2.88 -8.83 42.38
C ALA A 767 1.59 -8.00 42.28
N VAL A 768 0.48 -8.58 41.86
CA VAL A 768 -0.79 -7.88 41.72
C VAL A 768 -1.54 -7.90 43.05
N LYS A 769 -1.95 -6.72 43.51
CA LYS A 769 -2.77 -6.51 44.70
C LYS A 769 -4.27 -6.59 44.35
N SER A 770 -4.69 -5.85 43.35
CA SER A 770 -6.07 -5.83 42.88
C SER A 770 -6.12 -5.42 41.40
N PHE A 771 -7.21 -5.75 40.71
CA PHE A 771 -7.49 -5.23 39.36
C PHE A 771 -9.00 -5.00 39.20
N ARG A 772 -9.34 -4.04 38.34
CA ARG A 772 -10.71 -3.69 37.97
C ARG A 772 -10.82 -3.31 36.50
N LEU A 773 -12.02 -3.32 35.96
CA LEU A 773 -12.28 -2.70 34.66
C LEU A 773 -12.23 -1.18 34.79
N GLY A 774 -11.88 -0.50 33.67
CA GLY A 774 -11.94 0.94 33.60
C GLY A 774 -13.37 1.45 33.77
N VAL A 775 -13.52 2.65 34.34
CA VAL A 775 -14.80 3.38 34.44
C VAL A 775 -14.92 4.40 33.29
N TYR A 776 -16.03 5.13 33.25
CA TYR A 776 -16.25 6.17 32.23
C TYR A 776 -15.10 7.19 32.23
N GLY A 777 -14.46 7.37 31.07
CA GLY A 777 -13.24 8.19 30.91
C GLY A 777 -11.92 7.41 31.01
N GLU A 778 -11.89 6.17 31.49
CA GLU A 778 -10.70 5.30 31.58
C GLU A 778 -10.66 4.21 30.50
N GLY A 779 -11.59 4.22 29.51
CA GLY A 779 -11.70 3.20 28.47
C GLY A 779 -12.72 2.08 28.72
N GLU A 780 -13.46 2.14 29.83
CA GLU A 780 -14.57 1.24 30.21
C GLU A 780 -14.20 -0.24 30.14
N SER A 781 -15.06 -1.09 29.52
CA SER A 781 -14.85 -2.54 29.40
C SER A 781 -13.71 -2.96 28.46
N GLY A 782 -13.04 -2.01 27.79
CA GLY A 782 -11.89 -2.25 26.92
C GLY A 782 -10.53 -2.17 27.64
N VAL A 783 -10.51 -1.82 28.92
CA VAL A 783 -9.31 -1.58 29.72
C VAL A 783 -9.40 -2.28 31.06
N THR A 784 -8.28 -2.82 31.54
CA THR A 784 -8.12 -3.35 32.89
C THR A 784 -7.07 -2.54 33.66
N ILE A 785 -7.44 -1.96 34.78
CA ILE A 785 -6.56 -1.23 35.67
C ILE A 785 -6.07 -2.18 36.76
N VAL A 786 -4.77 -2.22 36.96
CA VAL A 786 -4.08 -3.14 37.87
C VAL A 786 -3.37 -2.33 38.96
N GLU A 787 -3.58 -2.69 40.21
CA GLU A 787 -2.87 -2.17 41.38
C GLU A 787 -1.81 -3.20 41.81
N LEU A 788 -0.56 -2.76 41.88
CA LEU A 788 0.55 -3.60 42.33
C LEU A 788 0.71 -3.52 43.87
N LYS A 789 1.38 -4.54 44.45
CA LYS A 789 1.62 -4.64 45.91
C LYS A 789 2.72 -3.70 46.36
#